data_ea77b64ebaafa218886727c71bd68c0c
#
_entry.id   ea77b64ebaafa218886727c71bd68c0c
#
_cell.length_a   1.000
_cell.length_b   1.000
_cell.length_c   1.000
_cell.angle_alpha   90.00
_cell.angle_beta   90.00
_cell.angle_gamma   90.00
#
_symmetry.space_group_name_H-M   'P 1'
#
loop_
_entity.id
_entity.type
_entity.pdbx_description
1 polymer ?
#
loop_
_entity_poly.entity_id
_entity_poly.type
_entity_poly.pdbx_seq_one_letter_code
_entity_poly.pdbx_strand_id
1 'polypeptide(L)'
;MNNMSKNWKSILVYILIPILLIGAVVFFANSQTSTDMKYSQIVSMFKNGEVSEFSLDLSSGNLVYKTFAKPKEEKTYSVPSVSYFLDDIRDDVKTYNEKHPDKPIVYDYKAGTSNTWILSMLPSLLMFVVLIALGIYAFKKMGGAMSNEANRTLGFGKIKTKTLVEDEKRKTTFKDVAGCDEEKAELEELVEFLKNPESFTELGARIPRGVLLVGPPGTGKTLLARAVAGEAGAPFLSISGSDFVEMYVGVGASRVRDLFEQAKKKAPAIVFIDEIDAVGRHRGAGTGGGNDEREQTLNQLLVEMDGFGTNSGIIVIAATNRPDVLDPALLRPGRFDRQITVNRPDAHGREDILKVHSRNKPLGPDVDLKEIAKDTIGFTGADLENLLNEAALLAVRRKKKALTMDEISDATSRVEMGTEKKSHKYSEKAKKLTAYHEAGHAVSSFYIEDHDPVKEISIIPRGMGAGGYTWYTPQEENYNSKADMLNDLISLLGGRVAEALSLNDISTGASNDLQRATSICRDMVSKYGMSDELGPVVYSDDNNEVFLGKDYGHVNNYSEATSAKIDAQIEKMMRNAYAQTEEILKTHYDKLELVAETLIKNEKISGDEFKQLMENGFIASDKPDDTAEEITDENKPENESDSSSNDEN
;
A
#
# COMPACT_ATOMS: atom_id res chain seq x y z
N MET A 1 31.38 -14.71 -14.88
CA MET A 1 31.43 -15.98 -14.13
C MET A 1 32.84 -16.34 -13.66
N ASN A 2 33.65 -15.46 -13.06
CA ASN A 2 35.05 -15.80 -12.70
C ASN A 2 35.51 -15.34 -11.30
N ASN A 3 34.61 -15.13 -10.36
CA ASN A 3 34.98 -14.74 -8.98
C ASN A 3 34.53 -15.72 -7.88
N MET A 4 33.95 -16.87 -8.24
CA MET A 4 33.53 -17.88 -7.25
C MET A 4 34.63 -18.86 -6.81
N SER A 5 35.73 -18.97 -7.55
CA SER A 5 36.77 -20.02 -7.28
C SER A 5 37.79 -19.65 -6.20
N LYS A 6 37.89 -18.38 -5.82
CA LYS A 6 38.91 -17.93 -4.83
C LYS A 6 38.42 -18.07 -3.37
N ASN A 7 37.13 -18.02 -3.13
CA ASN A 7 36.56 -18.12 -1.78
C ASN A 7 36.35 -19.57 -1.31
N TRP A 8 36.27 -20.53 -2.22
CA TRP A 8 36.01 -21.93 -1.84
C TRP A 8 37.21 -22.58 -1.15
N LYS A 9 38.44 -22.22 -1.54
CA LYS A 9 39.66 -22.70 -0.86
C LYS A 9 39.75 -22.19 0.58
N SER A 10 39.28 -20.99 0.85
CA SER A 10 39.22 -20.44 2.22
C SER A 10 38.14 -21.13 3.05
N ILE A 11 36.97 -21.41 2.50
CA ILE A 11 35.88 -22.12 3.17
C ILE A 11 36.28 -23.55 3.51
N LEU A 12 37.02 -24.23 2.64
CA LEU A 12 37.52 -25.61 2.84
C LEU A 12 38.48 -25.69 4.03
N VAL A 13 39.33 -24.68 4.24
CA VAL A 13 40.24 -24.59 5.39
C VAL A 13 39.46 -24.39 6.70
N TYR A 14 38.40 -23.60 6.70
CA TYR A 14 37.56 -23.34 7.89
C TYR A 14 36.72 -24.55 8.31
N ILE A 15 36.40 -25.47 7.37
CA ILE A 15 35.66 -26.69 7.65
C ILE A 15 36.63 -27.82 8.05
N LEU A 16 37.82 -27.91 7.44
CA LEU A 16 38.76 -29.00 7.63
C LEU A 16 39.47 -28.94 8.98
N ILE A 17 39.78 -27.74 9.51
CA ILE A 17 40.42 -27.56 10.82
C ILE A 17 39.55 -28.05 11.98
N PRO A 18 38.24 -27.67 12.10
CA PRO A 18 37.37 -28.21 13.14
C PRO A 18 37.15 -29.72 13.02
N ILE A 19 37.06 -30.26 11.84
CA ILE A 19 36.90 -31.72 11.61
C ILE A 19 38.18 -32.47 12.08
N LEU A 20 39.35 -31.97 11.76
CA LEU A 20 40.63 -32.56 12.23
C LEU A 20 40.77 -32.46 13.75
N LEU A 21 40.35 -31.35 14.36
CA LEU A 21 40.36 -31.18 15.81
C LEU A 21 39.37 -32.11 16.52
N ILE A 22 38.15 -32.23 16.02
CA ILE A 22 37.15 -33.18 16.52
C ILE A 22 37.67 -34.62 16.34
N GLY A 23 38.26 -34.96 15.19
CA GLY A 23 38.87 -36.25 14.95
C GLY A 23 40.03 -36.58 15.93
N ALA A 24 40.88 -35.60 16.26
CA ALA A 24 41.94 -35.74 17.24
C ALA A 24 41.40 -35.94 18.67
N VAL A 25 40.39 -35.19 19.07
CA VAL A 25 39.74 -35.36 20.39
C VAL A 25 39.05 -36.71 20.51
N VAL A 26 38.35 -37.18 19.49
CA VAL A 26 37.71 -38.52 19.43
C VAL A 26 38.76 -39.62 19.44
N PHE A 27 39.90 -39.46 18.73
CA PHE A 27 40.99 -40.40 18.74
C PHE A 27 41.66 -40.54 20.09
N PHE A 28 41.92 -39.42 20.79
CA PHE A 28 42.48 -39.43 22.16
C PHE A 28 41.46 -39.93 23.20
N ALA A 29 40.18 -39.68 23.05
CA ALA A 29 39.13 -40.18 23.96
C ALA A 29 38.94 -41.70 23.82
N ASN A 30 39.16 -42.28 22.65
CA ASN A 30 39.05 -43.74 22.40
C ASN A 30 40.31 -44.53 22.71
N SER A 31 41.43 -43.92 23.05
CA SER A 31 42.66 -44.61 23.39
C SER A 31 42.76 -45.07 24.85
N GLN A 32 41.74 -44.91 25.67
CA GLN A 32 41.62 -45.56 26.97
C GLN A 32 41.15 -46.98 26.78
N THR A 33 42.09 -47.94 26.92
CA THR A 33 41.86 -49.40 26.89
C THR A 33 40.88 -49.77 28.02
N SER A 34 39.66 -50.09 27.65
CA SER A 34 38.71 -50.73 28.56
C SER A 34 39.07 -52.22 28.64
N THR A 35 39.50 -52.68 29.79
CA THR A 35 39.53 -54.12 30.11
C THR A 35 38.07 -54.60 30.23
N ASP A 36 37.70 -55.62 29.45
CA ASP A 36 36.36 -56.21 29.39
C ASP A 36 35.93 -56.97 30.67
N MET A 37 36.47 -56.63 31.86
CA MET A 37 36.21 -57.35 33.12
C MET A 37 35.17 -56.57 33.96
N LYS A 38 34.12 -57.29 34.38
CA LYS A 38 33.07 -56.69 35.22
C LYS A 38 33.52 -56.50 36.64
N TYR A 39 33.03 -55.45 37.35
CA TYR A 39 33.34 -55.12 38.73
C TYR A 39 33.12 -56.33 39.66
N SER A 40 32.04 -57.08 39.54
CA SER A 40 31.77 -58.29 40.33
C SER A 40 32.81 -59.42 40.17
N GLN A 41 33.45 -59.48 39.02
CA GLN A 41 34.52 -60.49 38.76
C GLN A 41 35.78 -60.10 39.50
N ILE A 42 36.15 -58.81 39.54
CA ILE A 42 37.29 -58.33 40.35
C ILE A 42 37.05 -58.60 41.81
N VAL A 43 35.90 -58.24 42.37
CA VAL A 43 35.60 -58.49 43.79
C VAL A 43 35.61 -60.01 44.09
N SER A 44 35.10 -60.85 43.20
CA SER A 44 35.12 -62.31 43.41
C SER A 44 36.57 -62.90 43.45
N MET A 45 37.51 -62.32 42.71
CA MET A 45 38.94 -62.73 42.73
C MET A 45 39.55 -62.44 44.09
N PHE A 46 39.25 -61.35 44.74
CA PHE A 46 39.68 -61.05 46.10
C PHE A 46 39.02 -62.02 47.11
N LYS A 47 37.73 -62.27 46.96
CA LYS A 47 36.99 -63.20 47.81
C LYS A 47 37.49 -64.64 47.70
N ASN A 48 37.89 -65.06 46.51
CA ASN A 48 38.42 -66.40 46.25
C ASN A 48 39.90 -66.52 46.60
N GLY A 49 40.60 -65.43 47.01
CA GLY A 49 42.02 -65.45 47.33
C GLY A 49 42.92 -65.67 46.12
N GLU A 50 42.54 -65.24 44.95
CA GLU A 50 43.28 -65.38 43.71
C GLU A 50 44.34 -64.26 43.53
N VAL A 51 44.16 -63.11 44.24
CA VAL A 51 45.04 -61.96 44.17
C VAL A 51 46.17 -62.12 45.12
N SER A 52 47.43 -61.94 44.64
CA SER A 52 48.65 -62.06 45.50
C SER A 52 49.16 -60.70 46.00
N GLU A 53 49.05 -59.68 45.13
CA GLU A 53 49.49 -58.32 45.42
C GLU A 53 48.60 -57.34 44.71
N PHE A 54 48.23 -56.20 45.36
CA PHE A 54 47.55 -55.11 44.65
C PHE A 54 48.02 -53.75 45.18
N SER A 55 47.94 -52.77 44.27
CA SER A 55 48.15 -51.34 44.62
C SER A 55 46.99 -50.54 44.05
N LEU A 56 46.37 -49.74 44.90
CA LEU A 56 45.20 -48.90 44.55
C LEU A 56 45.56 -47.42 44.67
N ASP A 57 45.41 -46.68 43.59
CA ASP A 57 45.51 -45.21 43.65
C ASP A 57 44.17 -44.64 44.13
N LEU A 58 44.16 -44.02 45.28
CA LEU A 58 42.98 -43.46 45.95
C LEU A 58 42.37 -42.26 45.21
N SER A 59 43.16 -41.59 44.37
CA SER A 59 42.69 -40.41 43.63
C SER A 59 42.11 -40.74 42.23
N SER A 60 42.72 -41.70 41.52
CA SER A 60 42.32 -42.06 40.16
C SER A 60 41.45 -43.31 40.11
N GLY A 61 41.35 -44.09 41.19
CA GLY A 61 40.67 -45.38 41.22
C GLY A 61 41.37 -46.45 40.37
N ASN A 62 42.61 -46.26 40.03
CA ASN A 62 43.36 -47.24 39.22
C ASN A 62 43.92 -48.36 40.13
N LEU A 63 43.40 -49.56 39.98
CA LEU A 63 43.82 -50.78 40.66
C LEU A 63 44.80 -51.52 39.79
N VAL A 64 46.02 -51.74 40.28
CA VAL A 64 47.03 -52.60 39.71
C VAL A 64 47.10 -53.86 40.56
N TYR A 65 46.91 -55.03 40.05
CA TYR A 65 46.91 -56.28 40.81
C TYR A 65 47.68 -57.41 40.11
N LYS A 66 48.21 -58.35 40.92
CA LYS A 66 48.85 -59.60 40.48
C LYS A 66 48.08 -60.77 41.07
N THR A 67 48.09 -61.89 40.39
CA THR A 67 47.47 -63.13 40.85
C THR A 67 48.51 -64.17 41.24
N PHE A 68 48.18 -65.04 42.19
CA PHE A 68 49.04 -66.15 42.59
C PHE A 68 49.37 -67.10 41.41
N ALA A 69 48.46 -67.24 40.45
CA ALA A 69 48.66 -68.04 39.26
C ALA A 69 49.69 -67.47 38.28
N LYS A 70 49.82 -66.06 38.27
CA LYS A 70 50.76 -65.36 37.38
C LYS A 70 51.38 -64.17 38.09
N PRO A 71 52.36 -64.40 38.99
CA PRO A 71 52.92 -63.37 39.88
C PRO A 71 53.74 -62.32 39.13
N LYS A 72 54.15 -62.52 37.89
CA LYS A 72 54.92 -61.56 37.09
C LYS A 72 54.04 -60.71 36.13
N GLU A 73 52.74 -61.02 35.99
CA GLU A 73 51.84 -60.31 35.08
C GLU A 73 51.02 -59.28 35.90
N GLU A 74 51.29 -58.00 35.69
CA GLU A 74 50.49 -56.91 36.26
C GLU A 74 49.26 -56.67 35.42
N LYS A 75 48.10 -56.63 36.06
CA LYS A 75 46.81 -56.26 35.44
C LYS A 75 46.31 -54.97 36.04
N THR A 76 45.72 -54.13 35.19
CA THR A 76 45.14 -52.87 35.61
C THR A 76 43.62 -52.90 35.46
N TYR A 77 42.91 -52.36 36.43
CA TYR A 77 41.46 -52.20 36.42
C TYR A 77 41.07 -50.84 37.01
N SER A 78 40.19 -50.13 36.33
CA SER A 78 39.69 -48.84 36.86
C SER A 78 38.43 -49.10 37.69
N VAL A 79 38.57 -48.85 39.01
CA VAL A 79 37.50 -49.07 39.98
C VAL A 79 36.48 -47.91 39.91
N PRO A 80 35.20 -48.18 39.72
CA PRO A 80 34.18 -47.14 39.57
C PRO A 80 34.02 -46.23 40.81
N SER A 81 34.24 -46.79 42.01
CA SER A 81 34.26 -46.08 43.27
C SER A 81 35.23 -46.73 44.23
N VAL A 82 36.24 -45.97 44.66
CA VAL A 82 37.27 -46.43 45.58
C VAL A 82 36.69 -46.82 46.96
N SER A 83 35.75 -46.04 47.47
CA SER A 83 35.11 -46.31 48.78
C SER A 83 34.32 -47.64 48.77
N TYR A 84 33.48 -47.84 47.80
CA TYR A 84 32.71 -49.12 47.69
C TYR A 84 33.62 -50.30 47.44
N PHE A 85 34.66 -50.15 46.65
CA PHE A 85 35.58 -51.27 46.40
C PHE A 85 36.36 -51.65 47.66
N LEU A 86 36.82 -50.67 48.42
CA LEU A 86 37.51 -50.99 49.68
C LEU A 86 36.59 -51.62 50.73
N ASP A 87 35.35 -51.20 50.79
CA ASP A 87 34.36 -51.82 51.69
C ASP A 87 34.05 -53.25 51.27
N ASP A 88 33.94 -53.52 49.94
CA ASP A 88 33.65 -54.90 49.42
C ASP A 88 34.78 -55.86 49.61
N ILE A 89 36.05 -55.42 49.61
CA ILE A 89 37.22 -56.33 49.67
C ILE A 89 37.91 -56.38 51.05
N ARG A 90 37.69 -55.39 51.91
CA ARG A 90 38.41 -55.27 53.18
C ARG A 90 38.32 -56.48 54.06
N ASP A 91 37.15 -56.99 54.29
CA ASP A 91 36.88 -58.12 55.15
C ASP A 91 37.39 -59.44 54.55
N ASP A 92 37.25 -59.57 53.19
CA ASP A 92 37.78 -60.74 52.50
C ASP A 92 39.32 -60.82 52.51
N VAL A 93 40.00 -59.71 52.27
CA VAL A 93 41.47 -59.62 52.35
C VAL A 93 41.96 -59.90 53.73
N LYS A 94 41.31 -59.36 54.78
CA LYS A 94 41.66 -59.61 56.19
C LYS A 94 41.46 -61.07 56.58
N THR A 95 40.30 -61.63 56.24
CA THR A 95 39.95 -63.04 56.51
C THR A 95 40.90 -63.98 55.78
N TYR A 96 41.29 -63.67 54.56
CA TYR A 96 42.23 -64.49 53.76
C TYR A 96 43.64 -64.45 54.46
N ASN A 97 44.13 -63.29 54.80
CA ASN A 97 45.49 -63.12 55.45
C ASN A 97 45.56 -63.77 56.86
N GLU A 98 44.46 -63.80 57.61
CA GLU A 98 44.37 -64.54 58.90
C GLU A 98 44.39 -66.04 58.70
N LYS A 99 43.83 -66.56 57.61
CA LYS A 99 43.77 -68.02 57.32
C LYS A 99 45.07 -68.54 56.63
N HIS A 100 45.80 -67.67 55.95
CA HIS A 100 47.01 -68.04 55.18
C HIS A 100 48.19 -67.15 55.50
N PRO A 101 48.76 -67.24 56.74
CA PRO A 101 49.87 -66.37 57.21
C PRO A 101 51.16 -66.56 56.37
N ASP A 102 51.34 -67.73 55.71
CA ASP A 102 52.47 -68.05 54.85
C ASP A 102 52.40 -67.43 53.45
N LYS A 103 51.24 -66.97 53.04
CA LYS A 103 51.00 -66.39 51.70
C LYS A 103 49.96 -65.26 51.78
N PRO A 104 50.27 -64.17 52.51
CA PRO A 104 49.31 -63.06 52.67
C PRO A 104 49.17 -62.29 51.33
N ILE A 105 47.97 -61.68 51.13
CA ILE A 105 47.77 -60.70 50.09
C ILE A 105 48.46 -59.42 50.51
N VAL A 106 49.45 -58.98 49.69
CA VAL A 106 50.20 -57.74 49.98
C VAL A 106 49.49 -56.60 49.29
N TYR A 107 49.28 -55.48 49.96
CA TYR A 107 48.58 -54.35 49.34
C TYR A 107 49.23 -53.01 49.71
N ASP A 108 49.13 -52.02 48.83
CA ASP A 108 49.57 -50.65 48.97
C ASP A 108 48.51 -49.67 48.49
N TYR A 109 48.31 -48.56 49.24
CA TYR A 109 47.46 -47.48 48.91
C TYR A 109 48.30 -46.27 48.55
N LYS A 110 48.26 -45.88 47.21
CA LYS A 110 49.01 -44.72 46.76
C LYS A 110 48.14 -43.47 46.85
N ALA A 111 48.69 -42.46 47.55
CA ALA A 111 48.09 -41.11 47.50
C ALA A 111 48.52 -40.45 46.18
N GLY A 112 47.57 -40.18 45.26
CA GLY A 112 47.89 -39.53 44.02
C GLY A 112 48.50 -38.16 44.18
N THR A 113 49.71 -37.94 43.67
CA THR A 113 50.32 -36.63 43.58
C THR A 113 49.62 -35.78 42.55
N SER A 114 48.98 -34.66 42.94
CA SER A 114 48.07 -33.80 42.21
C SER A 114 48.67 -32.98 41.06
N ASN A 115 49.75 -33.38 40.44
CA ASN A 115 50.38 -32.60 39.36
C ASN A 115 49.93 -32.97 37.94
N THR A 116 49.04 -33.96 37.77
CA THR A 116 48.52 -34.37 36.45
C THR A 116 47.43 -33.45 35.91
N TRP A 117 46.80 -32.62 36.77
CA TRP A 117 45.76 -31.69 36.35
C TRP A 117 46.30 -30.58 35.43
N ILE A 118 47.55 -30.14 35.60
CA ILE A 118 48.21 -29.14 34.74
C ILE A 118 48.44 -29.72 33.36
N LEU A 119 48.85 -31.00 33.29
CA LEU A 119 49.09 -31.69 32.01
C LEU A 119 47.80 -31.96 31.26
N SER A 120 46.69 -32.24 31.97
CA SER A 120 45.38 -32.45 31.36
C SER A 120 44.70 -31.13 30.89
N MET A 121 45.07 -29.99 31.44
CA MET A 121 44.63 -28.67 31.02
C MET A 121 45.42 -28.08 29.84
N LEU A 122 46.62 -28.62 29.56
CA LEU A 122 47.48 -28.10 28.48
C LEU A 122 46.81 -28.12 27.09
N PRO A 123 46.10 -29.19 26.69
CA PRO A 123 45.40 -29.21 25.40
C PRO A 123 44.26 -28.19 25.31
N SER A 124 43.51 -27.99 26.39
CA SER A 124 42.42 -27.02 26.42
C SER A 124 42.92 -25.58 26.39
N LEU A 125 44.04 -25.30 27.05
CA LEU A 125 44.69 -23.98 27.09
C LEU A 125 45.29 -23.66 25.70
N LEU A 126 45.88 -24.65 25.03
CA LEU A 126 46.41 -24.52 23.66
C LEU A 126 45.27 -24.27 22.66
N MET A 127 44.13 -24.97 22.82
CA MET A 127 42.92 -24.74 22.01
C MET A 127 42.38 -23.33 22.23
N PHE A 128 42.38 -22.79 23.45
CA PHE A 128 41.92 -21.45 23.78
C PHE A 128 42.83 -20.38 23.16
N VAL A 129 44.14 -20.57 23.16
CA VAL A 129 45.12 -19.68 22.51
C VAL A 129 44.92 -19.69 20.97
N VAL A 130 44.68 -20.86 20.39
CA VAL A 130 44.39 -20.97 18.96
C VAL A 130 43.08 -20.29 18.59
N LEU A 131 42.03 -20.43 19.42
CA LEU A 131 40.74 -19.73 19.21
C LEU A 131 40.89 -18.22 19.32
N ILE A 132 41.68 -17.72 20.29
CA ILE A 132 41.96 -16.29 20.41
C ILE A 132 42.75 -15.80 19.18
N ALA A 133 43.78 -16.53 18.75
CA ALA A 133 44.57 -16.17 17.58
C ALA A 133 43.72 -16.17 16.29
N LEU A 134 42.83 -17.17 16.12
CA LEU A 134 41.85 -17.23 15.07
C LEU A 134 40.83 -16.08 15.16
N GLY A 135 40.37 -15.75 16.36
CA GLY A 135 39.49 -14.62 16.63
C GLY A 135 40.13 -13.29 16.23
N ILE A 136 41.38 -13.06 16.61
CA ILE A 136 42.16 -11.85 16.26
C ILE A 136 42.42 -11.80 14.74
N TYR A 137 42.75 -12.95 14.13
CA TYR A 137 42.93 -13.04 12.67
C TYR A 137 41.65 -12.78 11.92
N ALA A 138 40.53 -13.37 12.35
CA ALA A 138 39.19 -13.12 11.80
C ALA A 138 38.79 -11.64 11.97
N PHE A 139 39.04 -11.06 13.15
CA PHE A 139 38.78 -9.66 13.42
C PHE A 139 39.61 -8.71 12.53
N LYS A 140 40.92 -9.02 12.34
CA LYS A 140 41.75 -8.24 11.40
C LYS A 140 41.36 -8.40 9.95
N LYS A 141 40.87 -9.57 9.51
CA LYS A 141 40.42 -9.81 8.14
C LYS A 141 39.02 -9.29 7.90
N MET A 142 38.11 -9.30 8.89
CA MET A 142 36.80 -8.67 8.87
C MET A 142 36.85 -7.16 9.06
N GLY A 143 37.87 -6.63 9.74
CA GLY A 143 38.01 -5.18 9.96
C GLY A 143 38.15 -4.37 8.67
N GLY A 144 38.63 -4.96 7.57
CA GLY A 144 38.62 -4.33 6.25
C GLY A 144 37.28 -4.37 5.51
N ALA A 145 36.39 -5.33 5.83
CA ALA A 145 35.05 -5.43 5.28
C ALA A 145 34.00 -4.75 6.19
N MET A 146 34.21 -4.76 7.50
CA MET A 146 33.32 -4.13 8.49
C MET A 146 33.43 -2.61 8.56
N SER A 147 34.55 -2.00 8.13
CA SER A 147 34.62 -0.53 8.07
C SER A 147 33.66 0.07 7.03
N ASN A 148 33.30 -0.68 5.98
CA ASN A 148 32.28 -0.27 5.03
C ASN A 148 30.84 -0.66 5.43
N GLU A 149 30.64 -1.71 6.23
CA GLU A 149 29.32 -2.10 6.71
C GLU A 149 28.98 -1.48 8.09
N ALA A 150 29.95 -1.27 8.95
CA ALA A 150 29.73 -0.53 10.20
C ALA A 150 29.42 0.96 9.93
N ASN A 151 29.99 1.56 8.88
CA ASN A 151 29.52 2.88 8.39
C ASN A 151 28.12 2.81 7.75
N ARG A 152 27.66 1.65 7.31
CA ARG A 152 26.27 1.43 6.88
C ARG A 152 25.31 1.19 8.04
N THR A 153 25.74 0.50 9.10
CA THR A 153 24.91 0.22 10.29
C THR A 153 24.89 1.38 11.30
N LEU A 154 25.93 2.21 11.37
CA LEU A 154 25.91 3.49 12.09
C LEU A 154 25.26 4.62 11.28
N GLY A 155 24.88 4.37 10.04
CA GLY A 155 24.10 5.24 9.16
C GLY A 155 22.58 5.03 9.25
N PHE A 156 22.06 4.34 10.27
CA PHE A 156 20.63 4.31 10.59
C PHE A 156 20.18 5.73 10.95
N GLY A 157 19.65 6.47 9.99
CA GLY A 157 19.23 7.85 10.16
C GLY A 157 19.67 8.77 9.03
N LYS A 158 20.63 8.37 8.18
CA LYS A 158 20.98 9.19 7.00
C LYS A 158 20.01 8.93 5.86
N ILE A 159 19.26 9.95 5.55
CA ILE A 159 18.34 9.95 4.40
C ILE A 159 19.13 9.87 3.10
N LYS A 160 18.77 8.92 2.24
CA LYS A 160 18.99 9.06 0.82
C LYS A 160 17.87 9.94 0.24
N THR A 161 17.94 11.23 0.48
CA THR A 161 17.07 12.18 -0.26
C THR A 161 17.27 11.93 -1.75
N LYS A 162 16.17 11.69 -2.44
CA LYS A 162 16.17 11.75 -3.90
C LYS A 162 16.39 13.22 -4.28
N THR A 163 17.64 13.62 -4.39
CA THR A 163 17.95 14.96 -4.92
C THR A 163 17.70 14.88 -6.42
N LEU A 164 16.60 15.45 -6.89
CA LEU A 164 16.27 15.54 -8.32
C LEU A 164 17.12 16.60 -9.05
N VAL A 165 18.39 16.78 -8.65
CA VAL A 165 19.27 17.82 -9.21
C VAL A 165 20.11 17.33 -10.38
N GLU A 166 20.16 16.01 -10.65
CA GLU A 166 21.16 15.47 -11.60
C GLU A 166 20.67 15.20 -13.03
N ASP A 167 19.37 15.29 -13.31
CA ASP A 167 18.90 15.18 -14.71
C ASP A 167 18.54 16.56 -15.28
N GLU A 168 19.55 17.28 -15.75
CA GLU A 168 19.38 18.54 -16.52
C GLU A 168 18.47 18.40 -17.77
N LYS A 169 18.09 17.19 -18.14
CA LYS A 169 17.38 16.91 -19.39
C LYS A 169 15.86 17.06 -19.33
N ARG A 170 15.23 17.17 -18.15
CA ARG A 170 13.78 17.43 -18.02
C ARG A 170 13.47 18.21 -16.75
N LYS A 171 13.74 19.49 -16.74
CA LYS A 171 13.22 20.38 -15.68
C LYS A 171 11.72 20.56 -15.89
N THR A 172 10.91 20.15 -14.92
CA THR A 172 9.48 20.46 -14.86
C THR A 172 9.33 21.96 -14.60
N THR A 173 8.56 22.66 -15.40
CA THR A 173 8.30 24.11 -15.28
C THR A 173 6.80 24.37 -15.21
N PHE A 174 6.38 25.62 -15.00
CA PHE A 174 4.96 25.99 -15.02
C PHE A 174 4.25 25.69 -16.35
N LYS A 175 5.00 25.52 -17.45
CA LYS A 175 4.46 25.09 -18.75
C LYS A 175 3.98 23.63 -18.76
N ASP A 176 4.43 22.83 -17.80
CA ASP A 176 4.05 21.42 -17.65
C ASP A 176 2.90 21.25 -16.67
N VAL A 177 2.48 22.33 -16.00
CA VAL A 177 1.33 22.40 -15.10
C VAL A 177 0.21 23.15 -15.80
N ALA A 178 -0.98 22.58 -15.85
CA ALA A 178 -2.15 23.19 -16.44
C ALA A 178 -3.32 23.21 -15.43
N GLY A 179 -4.27 24.10 -15.62
CA GLY A 179 -5.49 24.19 -14.83
C GLY A 179 -5.29 24.62 -13.37
N CYS A 180 -4.27 25.41 -13.08
CA CYS A 180 -3.94 25.94 -11.75
C CYS A 180 -3.35 27.34 -11.91
N ASP A 181 -4.00 28.23 -12.63
CA ASP A 181 -3.41 29.52 -13.00
C ASP A 181 -3.31 30.47 -11.82
N GLU A 182 -4.31 30.49 -10.94
CA GLU A 182 -4.30 31.28 -9.70
C GLU A 182 -3.22 30.78 -8.73
N GLU A 183 -3.11 29.48 -8.55
CA GLU A 183 -2.10 28.86 -7.67
C GLU A 183 -0.68 29.08 -8.23
N LYS A 184 -0.50 29.10 -9.57
CA LYS A 184 0.76 29.46 -10.20
C LYS A 184 1.12 30.91 -9.92
N ALA A 185 0.17 31.83 -10.08
CA ALA A 185 0.40 33.25 -9.84
C ALA A 185 0.83 33.52 -8.39
N GLU A 186 0.20 32.84 -7.41
CA GLU A 186 0.63 32.91 -6.01
C GLU A 186 2.03 32.35 -5.76
N LEU A 187 2.41 31.30 -6.50
CA LEU A 187 3.72 30.67 -6.37
C LEU A 187 4.83 31.38 -7.17
N GLU A 188 4.49 32.21 -8.16
CA GLU A 188 5.46 33.03 -8.89
C GLU A 188 6.20 34.00 -7.98
N GLU A 189 5.53 34.53 -6.93
CA GLU A 189 6.20 35.34 -5.91
C GLU A 189 7.36 34.61 -5.22
N LEU A 190 7.19 33.29 -4.97
CA LEU A 190 8.25 32.47 -4.36
C LEU A 190 9.40 32.22 -5.34
N VAL A 191 9.06 32.04 -6.60
CA VAL A 191 10.06 31.88 -7.68
C VAL A 191 10.89 33.15 -7.81
N GLU A 192 10.24 34.32 -7.81
CA GLU A 192 10.92 35.61 -7.92
C GLU A 192 11.82 35.88 -6.70
N PHE A 193 11.34 35.55 -5.49
CA PHE A 193 12.17 35.62 -4.30
C PHE A 193 13.42 34.75 -4.38
N LEU A 194 13.29 33.49 -4.81
CA LEU A 194 14.43 32.57 -4.92
C LEU A 194 15.44 33.03 -5.96
N LYS A 195 14.98 33.78 -7.00
CA LYS A 195 15.83 34.37 -8.03
C LYS A 195 16.48 35.67 -7.56
N ASN A 196 15.74 36.55 -6.89
CA ASN A 196 16.13 37.92 -6.52
C ASN A 196 15.75 38.27 -5.07
N PRO A 197 16.38 37.66 -4.06
CA PRO A 197 16.01 37.88 -2.66
C PRO A 197 16.28 39.31 -2.15
N GLU A 198 17.22 40.03 -2.76
CA GLU A 198 17.60 41.38 -2.34
C GLU A 198 16.46 42.38 -2.52
N SER A 199 15.73 42.32 -3.63
CA SER A 199 14.60 43.22 -3.93
C SER A 199 13.50 43.22 -2.87
N PHE A 200 13.22 42.04 -2.28
CA PHE A 200 12.24 41.91 -1.24
C PHE A 200 12.75 42.41 0.11
N THR A 201 14.04 42.19 0.39
CA THR A 201 14.66 42.59 1.64
C THR A 201 14.80 44.13 1.75
N GLU A 202 15.09 44.79 0.66
CA GLU A 202 15.20 46.28 0.59
C GLU A 202 13.86 46.96 0.93
N LEU A 203 12.74 46.38 0.53
CA LEU A 203 11.40 46.88 0.82
C LEU A 203 10.88 46.43 2.20
N GLY A 204 11.63 45.62 2.96
CA GLY A 204 11.26 45.09 4.26
C GLY A 204 10.16 44.03 4.21
N ALA A 205 9.90 43.44 3.05
CA ALA A 205 8.94 42.38 2.88
C ALA A 205 9.39 41.11 3.61
N ARG A 206 8.45 40.46 4.29
CA ARG A 206 8.67 39.15 4.93
C ARG A 206 8.14 38.05 4.01
N ILE A 207 9.01 37.17 3.59
CA ILE A 207 8.66 36.07 2.72
C ILE A 207 8.17 34.89 3.57
N PRO A 208 7.16 34.15 3.11
CA PRO A 208 6.71 32.96 3.79
C PRO A 208 7.85 31.91 3.84
N ARG A 209 8.12 31.37 5.03
CA ARG A 209 9.11 30.32 5.22
C ARG A 209 8.58 28.96 4.75
N GLY A 210 7.27 28.80 4.81
CA GLY A 210 6.60 27.58 4.44
C GLY A 210 5.28 27.83 3.72
N VAL A 211 5.03 27.01 2.71
CA VAL A 211 3.78 26.97 1.96
C VAL A 211 3.17 25.60 2.08
N LEU A 212 1.90 25.54 2.44
CA LEU A 212 1.14 24.32 2.51
C LEU A 212 0.20 24.22 1.30
N LEU A 213 0.42 23.21 0.46
CA LEU A 213 -0.47 22.86 -0.64
C LEU A 213 -1.55 21.91 -0.11
N VAL A 214 -2.79 22.32 -0.19
CA VAL A 214 -3.95 21.56 0.30
C VAL A 214 -4.85 21.19 -0.87
N GLY A 215 -5.49 20.03 -0.85
CA GLY A 215 -6.49 19.68 -1.85
C GLY A 215 -6.65 18.18 -2.04
N PRO A 216 -7.61 17.75 -2.86
CA PRO A 216 -7.87 16.34 -3.14
C PRO A 216 -6.63 15.61 -3.72
N PRO A 217 -6.54 14.28 -3.59
CA PRO A 217 -5.49 13.52 -4.24
C PRO A 217 -5.58 13.64 -5.77
N GLY A 218 -4.44 13.60 -6.46
CA GLY A 218 -4.40 13.65 -7.91
C GLY A 218 -4.47 15.06 -8.55
N THR A 219 -4.63 16.13 -7.76
CA THR A 219 -4.76 17.51 -8.27
C THR A 219 -3.42 18.15 -8.71
N GLY A 220 -2.29 17.44 -8.56
CA GLY A 220 -1.00 17.92 -9.06
C GLY A 220 -0.14 18.69 -8.05
N LYS A 221 -0.42 18.65 -6.74
CA LYS A 221 0.34 19.34 -5.68
C LYS A 221 1.85 19.09 -5.76
N THR A 222 2.25 17.85 -5.88
CA THR A 222 3.67 17.45 -6.02
C THR A 222 4.29 17.95 -7.33
N LEU A 223 3.51 17.95 -8.43
CA LEU A 223 3.93 18.48 -9.72
C LEU A 223 4.15 19.99 -9.66
N LEU A 224 3.23 20.71 -9.01
CA LEU A 224 3.29 22.15 -8.82
C LEU A 224 4.52 22.55 -7.99
N ALA A 225 4.82 21.85 -6.89
CA ALA A 225 6.02 22.07 -6.10
C ALA A 225 7.31 21.84 -6.89
N ARG A 226 7.34 20.83 -7.76
CA ARG A 226 8.47 20.61 -8.69
C ARG A 226 8.60 21.70 -9.72
N ALA A 227 7.48 22.20 -10.24
CA ALA A 227 7.48 23.29 -11.22
C ALA A 227 8.04 24.57 -10.63
N VAL A 228 7.71 24.92 -9.37
CA VAL A 228 8.31 26.04 -8.64
C VAL A 228 9.83 25.91 -8.59
N ALA A 229 10.33 24.74 -8.23
CA ALA A 229 11.78 24.51 -8.15
C ALA A 229 12.47 24.60 -9.52
N GLY A 230 11.83 24.03 -10.54
CA GLY A 230 12.35 24.08 -11.92
C GLY A 230 12.35 25.50 -12.49
N GLU A 231 11.31 26.28 -12.22
CA GLU A 231 11.18 27.66 -12.66
C GLU A 231 12.17 28.59 -11.92
N ALA A 232 12.37 28.36 -10.61
CA ALA A 232 13.38 29.07 -9.82
C ALA A 232 14.81 28.62 -10.11
N GLY A 233 15.03 27.47 -10.77
CA GLY A 233 16.35 26.88 -10.93
C GLY A 233 16.98 26.41 -9.62
N ALA A 234 16.17 26.22 -8.56
CA ALA A 234 16.62 25.86 -7.22
C ALA A 234 16.67 24.33 -7.03
N PRO A 235 17.61 23.81 -6.22
CA PRO A 235 17.64 22.43 -5.80
C PRO A 235 16.34 22.00 -5.11
N PHE A 236 15.77 20.86 -5.53
CA PHE A 236 14.55 20.30 -4.98
C PHE A 236 14.86 19.05 -4.13
N LEU A 237 14.62 19.15 -2.82
CA LEU A 237 14.86 18.09 -1.85
C LEU A 237 13.49 17.53 -1.43
N SER A 238 13.12 16.38 -1.97
CA SER A 238 11.81 15.78 -1.73
C SER A 238 11.88 14.59 -0.78
N ILE A 239 10.92 14.53 0.14
CA ILE A 239 10.70 13.42 1.07
C ILE A 239 9.21 13.23 1.29
N SER A 240 8.78 12.00 1.59
CA SER A 240 7.43 11.73 2.09
C SER A 240 7.37 11.87 3.60
N GLY A 241 6.27 12.41 4.14
CA GLY A 241 6.02 12.44 5.57
C GLY A 241 6.07 11.05 6.20
N SER A 242 5.65 10.02 5.46
CA SER A 242 5.74 8.63 5.89
C SER A 242 7.19 8.14 6.12
N ASP A 243 8.17 8.70 5.40
CA ASP A 243 9.59 8.36 5.56
C ASP A 243 10.17 8.81 6.91
N PHE A 244 9.50 9.71 7.60
CA PHE A 244 9.88 10.14 8.94
C PHE A 244 9.34 9.23 10.05
N VAL A 245 8.32 8.41 9.75
CA VAL A 245 7.69 7.52 10.75
C VAL A 245 8.43 6.19 10.76
N GLU A 246 9.12 5.92 11.86
CA GLU A 246 9.88 4.69 12.07
C GLU A 246 9.52 4.05 13.42
N MET A 247 9.85 2.76 13.60
CA MET A 247 9.58 2.05 14.86
C MET A 247 10.55 2.43 15.99
N TYR A 248 11.68 3.07 15.66
CA TYR A 248 12.72 3.41 16.64
C TYR A 248 12.68 4.89 16.99
N VAL A 249 12.54 5.18 18.28
CA VAL A 249 12.46 6.55 18.82
C VAL A 249 13.71 7.36 18.44
N GLY A 250 13.51 8.55 17.91
CA GLY A 250 14.54 9.52 17.56
C GLY A 250 15.11 9.40 16.14
N VAL A 251 14.76 8.36 15.37
CA VAL A 251 15.21 8.20 13.97
C VAL A 251 14.55 9.23 13.07
N GLY A 252 13.24 9.45 13.21
CA GLY A 252 12.51 10.46 12.47
C GLY A 252 13.07 11.87 12.71
N ALA A 253 13.28 12.24 13.95
CA ALA A 253 13.90 13.52 14.31
C ALA A 253 15.32 13.69 13.74
N SER A 254 16.10 12.63 13.66
CA SER A 254 17.42 12.64 13.03
C SER A 254 17.32 12.88 11.53
N ARG A 255 16.34 12.24 10.87
CA ARG A 255 16.09 12.45 9.43
C ARG A 255 15.66 13.88 9.12
N VAL A 256 14.80 14.46 9.95
CA VAL A 256 14.44 15.88 9.82
C VAL A 256 15.69 16.76 9.84
N ARG A 257 16.56 16.61 10.85
CA ARG A 257 17.83 17.37 10.94
C ARG A 257 18.71 17.19 9.71
N ASP A 258 18.89 15.96 9.25
CA ASP A 258 19.70 15.67 8.07
C ASP A 258 19.15 16.34 6.81
N LEU A 259 17.84 16.33 6.61
CA LEU A 259 17.16 16.97 5.48
C LEU A 259 17.44 18.48 5.47
N PHE A 260 17.21 19.14 6.61
CA PHE A 260 17.41 20.58 6.74
C PHE A 260 18.89 20.98 6.68
N GLU A 261 19.79 20.15 7.19
CA GLU A 261 21.24 20.36 7.02
C GLU A 261 21.67 20.29 5.54
N GLN A 262 21.11 19.33 4.79
CA GLN A 262 21.34 19.22 3.35
C GLN A 262 20.79 20.44 2.60
N ALA A 263 19.60 20.93 2.97
CA ALA A 263 19.02 22.14 2.40
C ALA A 263 19.89 23.37 2.67
N LYS A 264 20.38 23.54 3.90
CA LYS A 264 21.30 24.64 4.28
C LYS A 264 22.59 24.62 3.45
N LYS A 265 23.13 23.45 3.13
CA LYS A 265 24.34 23.30 2.29
C LYS A 265 24.11 23.63 0.81
N LYS A 266 22.84 23.55 0.35
CA LYS A 266 22.46 23.74 -1.06
C LYS A 266 21.64 25.02 -1.29
N ALA A 267 21.56 25.89 -0.31
CA ALA A 267 20.79 27.14 -0.42
C ALA A 267 21.30 28.04 -1.57
N PRO A 268 20.38 28.69 -2.35
CA PRO A 268 18.93 28.65 -2.23
C PRO A 268 18.34 27.29 -2.66
N ALA A 269 17.37 26.76 -1.88
CA ALA A 269 16.83 25.43 -2.10
C ALA A 269 15.35 25.33 -1.67
N ILE A 270 14.63 24.40 -2.28
CA ILE A 270 13.27 24.04 -1.88
C ILE A 270 13.30 22.67 -1.20
N VAL A 271 12.72 22.61 0.00
CA VAL A 271 12.42 21.38 0.73
C VAL A 271 10.95 21.05 0.50
N PHE A 272 10.67 19.87 -0.05
CA PHE A 272 9.31 19.42 -0.27
C PHE A 272 8.99 18.22 0.62
N ILE A 273 7.89 18.33 1.37
CA ILE A 273 7.39 17.27 2.24
C ILE A 273 6.02 16.86 1.74
N ASP A 274 5.92 15.70 1.10
CA ASP A 274 4.65 15.15 0.67
C ASP A 274 3.96 14.42 1.83
N GLU A 275 2.63 14.37 1.83
CA GLU A 275 1.85 13.70 2.87
C GLU A 275 2.26 14.13 4.29
N ILE A 276 2.36 15.44 4.53
CA ILE A 276 2.80 15.99 5.83
C ILE A 276 1.91 15.53 6.99
N ASP A 277 0.66 15.17 6.74
CA ASP A 277 -0.29 14.64 7.71
C ASP A 277 0.16 13.31 8.34
N ALA A 278 1.07 12.56 7.70
CA ALA A 278 1.67 11.38 8.31
C ALA A 278 2.45 11.69 9.60
N VAL A 279 3.05 12.89 9.70
CA VAL A 279 3.85 13.35 10.85
C VAL A 279 3.14 14.47 11.61
N GLY A 280 2.42 15.34 10.89
CA GLY A 280 1.84 16.57 11.39
C GLY A 280 0.49 16.43 12.08
N ARG A 281 0.04 15.23 12.44
CA ARG A 281 -1.28 14.98 13.00
C ARG A 281 -1.42 15.52 14.42
N HIS A 282 -2.64 15.98 14.80
CA HIS A 282 -3.01 16.41 16.15
C HIS A 282 -2.55 15.45 17.24
N ARG A 283 -2.15 15.99 18.38
CA ARG A 283 -1.77 15.27 19.60
C ARG A 283 -3.00 14.58 20.18
N GLY A 284 -3.11 13.27 19.98
CA GLY A 284 -4.20 12.47 20.55
C GLY A 284 -3.76 11.84 21.87
N ALA A 285 -4.64 11.77 22.85
CA ALA A 285 -4.46 11.03 24.09
C ALA A 285 -4.56 9.50 23.83
N GLY A 286 -3.66 8.95 23.02
CA GLY A 286 -3.58 7.52 22.74
C GLY A 286 -2.47 6.86 23.56
N THR A 287 -2.84 5.87 24.36
CA THR A 287 -1.95 5.02 25.17
C THR A 287 -1.18 4.00 24.31
N GLY A 288 -0.34 4.46 23.34
CA GLY A 288 0.45 3.55 22.52
C GLY A 288 1.80 4.16 22.12
N GLY A 289 2.89 3.46 22.32
CA GLY A 289 4.29 3.92 22.13
C GLY A 289 4.68 4.36 20.70
N GLY A 290 3.76 4.35 19.72
CA GLY A 290 3.99 4.89 18.38
C GLY A 290 3.70 6.39 18.25
N ASN A 291 3.06 7.02 19.24
CA ASN A 291 2.75 8.45 19.22
C ASN A 291 3.95 9.30 19.65
N ASP A 292 4.77 8.81 20.57
CA ASP A 292 5.91 9.55 21.11
C ASP A 292 6.96 9.87 20.03
N GLU A 293 7.18 8.95 19.11
CA GLU A 293 8.13 9.15 18.00
C GLU A 293 7.65 10.20 17.00
N ARG A 294 6.36 10.15 16.66
CA ARG A 294 5.75 11.16 15.76
C ARG A 294 5.80 12.55 16.38
N GLU A 295 5.45 12.67 17.65
CA GLU A 295 5.53 13.95 18.36
C GLU A 295 6.96 14.50 18.44
N GLN A 296 7.94 13.63 18.69
CA GLN A 296 9.35 14.03 18.70
C GLN A 296 9.79 14.50 17.31
N THR A 297 9.36 13.83 16.27
CA THR A 297 9.65 14.18 14.88
C THR A 297 8.98 15.49 14.48
N LEU A 298 7.70 15.67 14.81
CA LEU A 298 6.98 16.92 14.61
C LEU A 298 7.66 18.07 15.33
N ASN A 299 7.99 17.92 16.63
CA ASN A 299 8.68 18.94 17.39
C ASN A 299 10.03 19.31 16.76
N GLN A 300 10.78 18.33 16.23
CA GLN A 300 12.03 18.60 15.53
C GLN A 300 11.78 19.38 14.23
N LEU A 301 10.74 19.04 13.47
CA LEU A 301 10.35 19.78 12.26
C LEU A 301 10.04 21.25 12.60
N LEU A 302 9.26 21.48 13.64
CA LEU A 302 8.92 22.83 14.12
C LEU A 302 10.18 23.62 14.53
N VAL A 303 11.10 22.97 15.24
CA VAL A 303 12.39 23.59 15.66
C VAL A 303 13.24 23.94 14.44
N GLU A 304 13.35 23.07 13.44
CA GLU A 304 14.12 23.39 12.24
C GLU A 304 13.49 24.53 11.43
N MET A 305 12.16 24.56 11.30
CA MET A 305 11.46 25.66 10.63
C MET A 305 11.62 27.00 11.38
N ASP A 306 11.52 27.00 12.71
CA ASP A 306 11.73 28.19 13.53
C ASP A 306 13.19 28.67 13.50
N GLY A 307 14.15 27.73 13.34
CA GLY A 307 15.59 27.97 13.31
C GLY A 307 16.11 28.63 12.04
N PHE A 308 15.27 28.82 11.02
CA PHE A 308 15.69 29.56 9.81
C PHE A 308 15.73 31.07 10.07
N GLY A 309 16.87 31.70 9.76
CA GLY A 309 16.92 33.16 9.63
C GLY A 309 16.07 33.63 8.43
N THR A 310 15.62 34.87 8.48
CA THR A 310 14.82 35.50 7.41
C THR A 310 15.51 35.48 6.03
N ASN A 311 16.82 35.23 5.97
CA ASN A 311 17.65 35.28 4.75
C ASN A 311 18.29 33.92 4.42
N SER A 312 17.74 32.80 4.91
CA SER A 312 18.34 31.47 4.69
C SER A 312 18.27 30.97 3.23
N GLY A 313 17.44 31.59 2.38
CA GLY A 313 17.21 31.15 1.01
C GLY A 313 16.56 29.76 0.89
N ILE A 314 15.94 29.25 1.97
CA ILE A 314 15.26 27.95 1.97
C ILE A 314 13.77 28.19 2.12
N ILE A 315 13.00 27.57 1.22
CA ILE A 315 11.53 27.54 1.29
C ILE A 315 11.11 26.09 1.53
N VAL A 316 10.21 25.89 2.50
CA VAL A 316 9.61 24.58 2.76
C VAL A 316 8.22 24.55 2.12
N ILE A 317 8.00 23.63 1.20
CA ILE A 317 6.69 23.38 0.62
C ILE A 317 6.20 22.04 1.17
N ALA A 318 5.01 21.99 1.76
CA ALA A 318 4.40 20.72 2.16
C ALA A 318 3.10 20.50 1.41
N ALA A 319 2.71 19.23 1.23
CA ALA A 319 1.45 18.86 0.62
C ALA A 319 0.65 17.93 1.54
N THR A 320 -0.66 18.13 1.57
CA THR A 320 -1.59 17.25 2.29
C THR A 320 -2.94 17.15 1.58
N ASN A 321 -3.59 16.00 1.71
CA ASN A 321 -4.97 15.82 1.30
C ASN A 321 -5.95 16.05 2.49
N ARG A 322 -5.42 16.18 3.70
CA ARG A 322 -6.20 16.26 4.94
C ARG A 322 -5.72 17.39 5.85
N PRO A 323 -6.07 18.63 5.54
CA PRO A 323 -5.68 19.77 6.39
C PRO A 323 -6.35 19.73 7.77
N ASP A 324 -7.49 19.06 7.89
CA ASP A 324 -8.30 18.88 9.10
C ASP A 324 -7.57 18.15 10.23
N VAL A 325 -6.63 17.27 9.89
CA VAL A 325 -5.89 16.48 10.88
C VAL A 325 -4.58 17.11 11.34
N LEU A 326 -4.16 18.23 10.73
CA LEU A 326 -2.87 18.86 11.03
C LEU A 326 -2.85 19.58 12.38
N ASP A 327 -1.74 19.46 13.11
CA ASP A 327 -1.50 20.21 14.36
C ASP A 327 -1.47 21.71 14.06
N PRO A 328 -2.30 22.54 14.73
CA PRO A 328 -2.33 23.99 14.54
C PRO A 328 -0.98 24.67 14.74
N ALA A 329 -0.06 24.03 15.44
CA ALA A 329 1.31 24.53 15.60
C ALA A 329 2.06 24.63 14.28
N LEU A 330 1.74 23.79 13.29
CA LEU A 330 2.32 23.87 11.95
C LEU A 330 1.85 25.10 11.17
N LEU A 331 0.63 25.56 11.44
CA LEU A 331 -0.03 26.65 10.70
C LEU A 331 0.25 28.04 11.32
N ARG A 332 1.11 28.10 12.35
CA ARG A 332 1.46 29.39 12.99
C ARG A 332 2.38 30.21 12.09
N PRO A 333 2.27 31.56 12.15
CA PRO A 333 3.17 32.44 11.41
C PRO A 333 4.66 32.12 11.65
N GLY A 334 5.42 32.09 10.57
CA GLY A 334 6.85 31.71 10.56
C GLY A 334 7.09 30.22 10.29
N ARG A 335 6.03 29.42 10.06
CA ARG A 335 6.07 28.00 9.67
C ARG A 335 5.36 27.83 8.31
N PHE A 336 4.20 27.14 8.28
CA PHE A 336 3.36 27.12 7.09
C PHE A 336 2.35 28.28 7.16
N ASP A 337 2.85 29.45 6.89
CA ASP A 337 2.10 30.71 7.03
C ASP A 337 1.30 31.08 5.76
N ARG A 338 1.54 30.39 4.65
CA ARG A 338 0.72 30.49 3.45
C ARG A 338 0.11 29.12 3.11
N GLN A 339 -1.21 29.09 2.90
CA GLN A 339 -1.93 27.91 2.46
C GLN A 339 -2.48 28.17 1.06
N ILE A 340 -2.21 27.26 0.13
CA ILE A 340 -2.69 27.32 -1.25
C ILE A 340 -3.54 26.09 -1.49
N THR A 341 -4.81 26.30 -1.80
CA THR A 341 -5.75 25.23 -2.06
C THR A 341 -5.74 24.88 -3.54
N VAL A 342 -5.31 23.66 -3.87
CA VAL A 342 -5.30 23.12 -5.23
C VAL A 342 -6.56 22.28 -5.42
N ASN A 343 -7.59 22.90 -5.97
CA ASN A 343 -8.88 22.28 -6.21
C ASN A 343 -8.88 21.32 -7.39
N ARG A 344 -10.02 20.65 -7.61
CA ARG A 344 -10.26 19.96 -8.88
C ARG A 344 -10.38 21.00 -9.99
N PRO A 345 -9.85 20.69 -11.20
CA PRO A 345 -9.89 21.63 -12.32
C PRO A 345 -11.34 21.80 -12.84
N ASP A 346 -11.68 23.02 -13.25
CA ASP A 346 -12.87 23.35 -14.02
C ASP A 346 -12.77 22.84 -15.47
N ALA A 347 -13.79 23.05 -16.30
CA ALA A 347 -13.80 22.58 -17.69
C ALA A 347 -12.61 23.09 -18.49
N HIS A 348 -12.22 24.37 -18.30
CA HIS A 348 -11.09 24.96 -18.99
C HIS A 348 -9.76 24.34 -18.53
N GLY A 349 -9.59 24.19 -17.22
CA GLY A 349 -8.43 23.55 -16.63
C GLY A 349 -8.28 22.08 -17.08
N ARG A 350 -9.42 21.32 -17.19
CA ARG A 350 -9.37 19.95 -17.70
C ARG A 350 -8.96 19.90 -19.17
N GLU A 351 -9.48 20.81 -20.01
CA GLU A 351 -9.06 20.92 -21.40
C GLU A 351 -7.55 21.18 -21.51
N ASP A 352 -7.00 22.08 -20.72
CA ASP A 352 -5.59 22.39 -20.74
C ASP A 352 -4.70 21.26 -20.20
N ILE A 353 -5.16 20.55 -19.18
CA ILE A 353 -4.53 19.33 -18.67
C ILE A 353 -4.51 18.25 -19.76
N LEU A 354 -5.63 18.03 -20.44
CA LEU A 354 -5.70 17.10 -21.57
C LEU A 354 -4.73 17.47 -22.70
N LYS A 355 -4.59 18.76 -23.04
CA LYS A 355 -3.59 19.25 -24.01
C LYS A 355 -2.16 18.91 -23.59
N VAL A 356 -1.84 19.04 -22.30
CA VAL A 356 -0.51 18.69 -21.78
C VAL A 356 -0.25 17.19 -21.88
N HIS A 357 -1.20 16.35 -21.47
CA HIS A 357 -1.02 14.89 -21.45
C HIS A 357 -1.18 14.23 -22.85
N SER A 358 -1.74 14.94 -23.81
CA SER A 358 -1.86 14.48 -25.21
C SER A 358 -0.62 14.78 -26.08
N ARG A 359 0.32 15.62 -25.63
CA ARG A 359 1.50 16.05 -26.43
C ARG A 359 2.27 14.92 -27.10
N ASN A 360 2.33 13.75 -26.47
CA ASN A 360 3.07 12.57 -26.96
C ASN A 360 2.17 11.43 -27.43
N LYS A 361 0.88 11.70 -27.68
CA LYS A 361 -0.08 10.70 -28.13
C LYS A 361 -0.66 11.08 -29.49
N PRO A 362 -0.72 10.16 -30.46
CA PRO A 362 -1.34 10.42 -31.75
C PRO A 362 -2.88 10.48 -31.58
N LEU A 363 -3.46 11.66 -31.69
CA LEU A 363 -4.90 11.86 -31.67
C LEU A 363 -5.48 11.76 -33.09
N GLY A 364 -6.67 11.19 -33.21
CA GLY A 364 -7.46 11.18 -34.44
C GLY A 364 -8.05 12.55 -34.76
N PRO A 365 -8.50 12.78 -35.98
CA PRO A 365 -9.10 14.05 -36.39
C PRO A 365 -10.50 14.29 -35.79
N ASP A 366 -11.10 13.25 -35.22
CA ASP A 366 -12.42 13.23 -34.57
C ASP A 366 -12.34 13.59 -33.08
N VAL A 367 -11.12 13.73 -32.51
CA VAL A 367 -10.93 13.97 -31.07
C VAL A 367 -11.08 15.45 -30.74
N ASP A 368 -12.09 15.79 -29.97
CA ASP A 368 -12.29 17.11 -29.38
C ASP A 368 -12.00 17.07 -27.88
N LEU A 369 -10.86 17.67 -27.48
CA LEU A 369 -10.44 17.75 -26.07
C LEU A 369 -11.41 18.59 -25.23
N LYS A 370 -12.13 19.52 -25.83
CA LYS A 370 -13.11 20.35 -25.14
C LYS A 370 -14.37 19.56 -24.78
N GLU A 371 -14.81 18.66 -25.66
CA GLU A 371 -15.91 17.74 -25.40
C GLU A 371 -15.52 16.77 -24.29
N ILE A 372 -14.31 16.18 -24.37
CA ILE A 372 -13.80 15.30 -23.33
C ILE A 372 -13.72 16.01 -21.97
N ALA A 373 -13.30 17.28 -21.94
CA ALA A 373 -13.25 18.07 -20.73
C ALA A 373 -14.63 18.28 -20.09
N LYS A 374 -15.68 18.47 -20.91
CA LYS A 374 -17.06 18.53 -20.42
C LYS A 374 -17.53 17.20 -19.85
N ASP A 375 -17.15 16.10 -20.49
CA ASP A 375 -17.56 14.75 -20.12
C ASP A 375 -16.84 14.19 -18.88
N THR A 376 -15.79 14.85 -18.42
CA THR A 376 -14.93 14.40 -17.32
C THR A 376 -15.05 15.29 -16.09
N ILE A 377 -16.26 15.74 -15.78
CA ILE A 377 -16.52 16.56 -14.58
C ILE A 377 -16.09 15.80 -13.32
N GLY A 378 -15.38 16.50 -12.43
CA GLY A 378 -14.87 15.91 -11.20
C GLY A 378 -13.56 15.14 -11.33
N PHE A 379 -13.04 14.93 -12.56
CA PHE A 379 -11.73 14.30 -12.76
C PHE A 379 -10.60 15.22 -12.32
N THR A 380 -9.61 14.63 -11.70
CA THR A 380 -8.35 15.29 -11.35
C THR A 380 -7.35 15.20 -12.50
N GLY A 381 -6.24 15.92 -12.39
CA GLY A 381 -5.16 15.82 -13.38
C GLY A 381 -4.62 14.39 -13.56
N ALA A 382 -4.55 13.63 -12.46
CA ALA A 382 -4.13 12.23 -12.50
C ALA A 382 -5.16 11.32 -13.19
N ASP A 383 -6.46 11.58 -13.00
CA ASP A 383 -7.52 10.83 -13.66
C ASP A 383 -7.51 11.07 -15.18
N LEU A 384 -7.29 12.33 -15.60
CA LEU A 384 -7.18 12.70 -17.02
C LEU A 384 -5.92 12.10 -17.69
N GLU A 385 -4.80 12.05 -16.98
CA GLU A 385 -3.60 11.34 -17.44
C GLU A 385 -3.88 9.85 -17.64
N ASN A 386 -4.52 9.23 -16.65
CA ASN A 386 -4.90 7.82 -16.68
C ASN A 386 -5.91 7.54 -17.79
N LEU A 387 -6.89 8.41 -17.99
CA LEU A 387 -7.87 8.32 -19.08
C LEU A 387 -7.19 8.21 -20.45
N LEU A 388 -6.31 9.16 -20.77
CA LEU A 388 -5.59 9.15 -22.05
C LEU A 388 -4.63 7.96 -22.18
N ASN A 389 -4.11 7.45 -21.07
CA ASN A 389 -3.29 6.23 -21.06
C ASN A 389 -4.14 4.98 -21.33
N GLU A 390 -5.29 4.85 -20.68
CA GLU A 390 -6.23 3.73 -20.92
C GLU A 390 -6.77 3.76 -22.35
N ALA A 391 -7.10 4.95 -22.89
CA ALA A 391 -7.50 5.11 -24.29
C ALA A 391 -6.40 4.62 -25.25
N ALA A 392 -5.14 4.96 -24.97
CA ALA A 392 -4.00 4.50 -25.76
C ALA A 392 -3.85 2.96 -25.71
N LEU A 393 -4.03 2.36 -24.52
CA LEU A 393 -4.02 0.90 -24.37
C LEU A 393 -5.17 0.22 -25.14
N LEU A 394 -6.36 0.83 -25.15
CA LEU A 394 -7.50 0.35 -25.94
C LEU A 394 -7.23 0.45 -27.44
N ALA A 395 -6.68 1.57 -27.92
CA ALA A 395 -6.31 1.76 -29.33
C ALA A 395 -5.32 0.68 -29.80
N VAL A 396 -4.29 0.38 -28.98
CA VAL A 396 -3.34 -0.70 -29.29
C VAL A 396 -4.02 -2.06 -29.36
N ARG A 397 -4.93 -2.38 -28.43
CA ARG A 397 -5.71 -3.64 -28.44
C ARG A 397 -6.58 -3.76 -29.70
N ARG A 398 -7.16 -2.65 -30.18
CA ARG A 398 -7.97 -2.55 -31.39
C ARG A 398 -7.13 -2.40 -32.66
N LYS A 399 -5.78 -2.42 -32.54
CA LYS A 399 -4.83 -2.26 -33.64
C LYS A 399 -4.99 -0.93 -34.40
N LYS A 400 -5.50 0.11 -33.75
CA LYS A 400 -5.57 1.47 -34.29
C LYS A 400 -4.21 2.16 -34.17
N LYS A 401 -3.95 3.15 -35.05
CA LYS A 401 -2.69 3.93 -35.05
C LYS A 401 -2.81 5.28 -34.34
N ALA A 402 -4.02 5.69 -34.06
CA ALA A 402 -4.35 6.93 -33.36
C ALA A 402 -5.51 6.67 -32.37
N LEU A 403 -5.62 7.54 -31.37
CA LEU A 403 -6.74 7.55 -30.43
C LEU A 403 -7.93 8.24 -31.12
N THR A 404 -9.09 7.61 -31.11
CA THR A 404 -10.35 8.20 -31.60
C THR A 404 -11.28 8.48 -30.42
N MET A 405 -12.36 9.24 -30.63
CA MET A 405 -13.36 9.51 -29.58
C MET A 405 -13.94 8.24 -28.99
N ASP A 406 -14.10 7.16 -29.78
CA ASP A 406 -14.60 5.87 -29.31
C ASP A 406 -13.70 5.28 -28.20
N GLU A 407 -12.36 5.27 -28.40
CA GLU A 407 -11.44 4.75 -27.41
C GLU A 407 -11.42 5.61 -26.15
N ILE A 408 -11.58 6.92 -26.32
CA ILE A 408 -11.59 7.86 -25.20
C ILE A 408 -12.89 7.71 -24.40
N SER A 409 -14.03 7.59 -25.05
CA SER A 409 -15.32 7.36 -24.38
C SER A 409 -15.33 6.03 -23.60
N ASP A 410 -14.87 4.94 -24.25
CA ASP A 410 -14.74 3.64 -23.58
C ASP A 410 -13.73 3.68 -22.40
N ALA A 411 -12.65 4.45 -22.55
CA ALA A 411 -11.68 4.63 -21.48
C ALA A 411 -12.27 5.45 -20.33
N THR A 412 -13.06 6.50 -20.60
CA THR A 412 -13.75 7.29 -19.58
C THR A 412 -14.67 6.40 -18.75
N SER A 413 -15.54 5.64 -19.42
CA SER A 413 -16.42 4.68 -18.76
C SER A 413 -15.63 3.64 -17.92
N ARG A 414 -14.46 3.24 -18.40
CA ARG A 414 -13.60 2.27 -17.71
C ARG A 414 -12.89 2.84 -16.49
N VAL A 415 -12.44 4.08 -16.56
CA VAL A 415 -11.79 4.76 -15.42
C VAL A 415 -12.80 5.02 -14.31
N GLU A 416 -14.01 5.42 -14.65
CA GLU A 416 -15.05 5.78 -13.69
C GLU A 416 -15.74 4.57 -13.08
N MET A 417 -16.11 3.57 -13.89
CA MET A 417 -16.94 2.43 -13.46
C MET A 417 -16.18 1.09 -13.41
N GLY A 418 -14.93 1.05 -13.86
CA GLY A 418 -14.13 -0.16 -13.93
C GLY A 418 -14.32 -0.97 -15.22
N THR A 419 -13.67 -2.12 -15.29
CA THR A 419 -13.66 -2.97 -16.50
C THR A 419 -14.95 -3.77 -16.64
N GLU A 420 -15.46 -3.89 -17.88
CA GLU A 420 -16.60 -4.74 -18.23
C GLU A 420 -16.30 -6.24 -18.00
N LYS A 421 -17.25 -6.95 -17.38
CA LYS A 421 -17.18 -8.39 -17.16
C LYS A 421 -17.98 -9.17 -18.20
N LYS A 422 -17.56 -9.15 -19.46
CA LYS A 422 -18.25 -9.85 -20.59
C LYS A 422 -18.36 -11.38 -20.41
N SER A 423 -17.61 -11.98 -19.49
CA SER A 423 -17.67 -13.42 -19.20
C SER A 423 -18.81 -13.81 -18.26
N HIS A 424 -19.46 -12.86 -17.60
CA HIS A 424 -20.54 -13.13 -16.66
C HIS A 424 -21.85 -13.25 -17.41
N LYS A 425 -22.35 -14.48 -17.59
CA LYS A 425 -23.68 -14.72 -18.18
C LYS A 425 -24.74 -14.56 -17.08
N TYR A 426 -25.54 -13.52 -17.20
CA TYR A 426 -26.77 -13.40 -16.41
C TYR A 426 -27.81 -14.43 -16.82
N SER A 427 -28.65 -14.86 -15.86
CA SER A 427 -29.90 -15.52 -16.20
C SER A 427 -30.83 -14.51 -16.90
N GLU A 428 -31.69 -14.98 -17.77
CA GLU A 428 -32.68 -14.12 -18.44
C GLU A 428 -33.51 -13.30 -17.45
N LYS A 429 -33.84 -13.91 -16.29
CA LYS A 429 -34.53 -13.19 -15.21
C LYS A 429 -33.70 -12.03 -14.67
N ALA A 430 -32.39 -12.23 -14.42
CA ALA A 430 -31.51 -11.18 -13.91
C ALA A 430 -31.28 -10.09 -14.96
N LYS A 431 -31.12 -10.47 -16.26
CA LYS A 431 -30.98 -9.52 -17.36
C LYS A 431 -32.21 -8.62 -17.49
N LYS A 432 -33.40 -9.22 -17.40
CA LYS A 432 -34.66 -8.47 -17.44
C LYS A 432 -34.81 -7.54 -16.24
N LEU A 433 -34.48 -8.00 -15.06
CA LEU A 433 -34.53 -7.20 -13.82
C LEU A 433 -33.63 -5.96 -13.95
N THR A 434 -32.35 -6.17 -14.32
CA THR A 434 -31.40 -5.07 -14.49
C THR A 434 -31.88 -4.10 -15.59
N ALA A 435 -32.39 -4.59 -16.71
CA ALA A 435 -32.87 -3.73 -17.81
C ALA A 435 -34.01 -2.79 -17.38
N TYR A 436 -35.00 -3.32 -16.63
CA TYR A 436 -36.08 -2.48 -16.12
C TYR A 436 -35.61 -1.52 -15.04
N HIS A 437 -34.66 -1.94 -14.21
CA HIS A 437 -34.03 -1.10 -13.18
C HIS A 437 -33.34 0.12 -13.81
N GLU A 438 -32.41 -0.11 -14.76
CA GLU A 438 -31.67 0.98 -15.40
C GLU A 438 -32.59 1.84 -16.29
N ALA A 439 -33.56 1.22 -17.00
CA ALA A 439 -34.57 1.97 -17.72
C ALA A 439 -35.40 2.87 -16.78
N GLY A 440 -35.69 2.40 -15.57
CA GLY A 440 -36.40 3.19 -14.54
C GLY A 440 -35.66 4.47 -14.17
N HIS A 441 -34.37 4.39 -13.94
CA HIS A 441 -33.54 5.56 -13.69
C HIS A 441 -33.53 6.53 -14.86
N ALA A 442 -33.30 6.02 -16.08
CA ALA A 442 -33.22 6.85 -17.28
C ALA A 442 -34.53 7.52 -17.63
N VAL A 443 -35.64 6.78 -17.57
CA VAL A 443 -36.98 7.34 -17.96
C VAL A 443 -37.46 8.32 -16.90
N SER A 444 -37.26 8.04 -15.59
CA SER A 444 -37.64 9.01 -14.57
C SER A 444 -36.87 10.31 -14.70
N SER A 445 -35.57 10.26 -14.94
CA SER A 445 -34.72 11.44 -15.10
C SER A 445 -35.07 12.27 -16.34
N PHE A 446 -35.51 11.64 -17.45
CA PHE A 446 -35.87 12.32 -18.69
C PHE A 446 -37.09 13.27 -18.55
N TYR A 447 -38.04 12.92 -17.68
CA TYR A 447 -39.24 13.69 -17.44
C TYR A 447 -39.15 14.67 -16.27
N ILE A 448 -37.97 14.82 -15.67
CA ILE A 448 -37.68 15.80 -14.65
C ILE A 448 -37.07 17.06 -15.30
N GLU A 449 -37.63 18.23 -15.01
CA GLU A 449 -37.06 19.50 -15.47
C GLU A 449 -35.68 19.72 -14.86
N ASP A 450 -34.74 20.22 -15.64
CA ASP A 450 -33.37 20.57 -15.23
C ASP A 450 -32.54 19.42 -14.64
N HIS A 451 -32.90 18.15 -14.90
CA HIS A 451 -32.06 17.02 -14.52
C HIS A 451 -30.94 16.79 -15.53
N ASP A 452 -29.81 16.27 -15.06
CA ASP A 452 -28.67 15.93 -15.88
C ASP A 452 -29.05 14.97 -17.02
N PRO A 453 -28.62 15.22 -18.27
CA PRO A 453 -28.95 14.36 -19.39
C PRO A 453 -28.28 12.99 -19.29
N VAL A 454 -28.98 11.95 -19.68
CA VAL A 454 -28.47 10.59 -19.76
C VAL A 454 -27.41 10.52 -20.86
N LYS A 455 -26.21 10.08 -20.52
CA LYS A 455 -25.09 9.86 -21.43
C LYS A 455 -25.01 8.44 -21.95
N GLU A 456 -25.29 7.47 -21.12
CA GLU A 456 -25.21 6.05 -21.46
C GLU A 456 -26.01 5.21 -20.47
N ILE A 457 -26.66 4.17 -20.96
CA ILE A 457 -27.34 3.15 -20.16
C ILE A 457 -26.76 1.79 -20.55
N SER A 458 -26.39 0.98 -19.57
CA SER A 458 -25.82 -0.35 -19.82
C SER A 458 -26.23 -1.37 -18.78
N ILE A 459 -26.52 -2.57 -19.23
CA ILE A 459 -26.80 -3.74 -18.38
C ILE A 459 -25.63 -4.72 -18.36
N ILE A 460 -24.46 -4.30 -18.86
CA ILE A 460 -23.22 -5.09 -18.80
C ILE A 460 -22.57 -4.89 -17.42
N PRO A 461 -22.34 -5.97 -16.65
CA PRO A 461 -21.77 -5.85 -15.32
C PRO A 461 -20.35 -5.32 -15.36
N ARG A 462 -20.02 -4.43 -14.40
CA ARG A 462 -18.68 -3.87 -14.24
C ARG A 462 -18.02 -4.28 -12.91
N GLY A 463 -16.74 -3.98 -12.78
CA GLY A 463 -15.86 -4.49 -11.71
C GLY A 463 -16.28 -4.17 -10.28
N MET A 464 -17.05 -3.10 -10.06
CA MET A 464 -17.47 -2.64 -8.72
C MET A 464 -18.76 -3.32 -8.19
N GLY A 465 -19.21 -4.42 -8.81
CA GLY A 465 -20.37 -5.19 -8.33
C GLY A 465 -21.72 -4.67 -8.85
N ALA A 466 -21.75 -3.64 -9.69
CA ALA A 466 -22.96 -3.16 -10.34
C ALA A 466 -23.41 -4.12 -11.42
N GLY A 467 -24.72 -4.43 -11.44
CA GLY A 467 -25.35 -5.26 -12.46
C GLY A 467 -25.54 -4.53 -13.78
N GLY A 468 -25.79 -3.23 -13.72
CA GLY A 468 -25.90 -2.26 -14.78
C GLY A 468 -25.56 -0.88 -14.25
N TYR A 469 -25.74 0.13 -15.09
CA TYR A 469 -25.62 1.54 -14.70
C TYR A 469 -26.35 2.45 -15.70
N THR A 470 -26.81 3.57 -15.16
CA THR A 470 -27.26 4.72 -15.93
C THR A 470 -26.32 5.88 -15.64
N TRP A 471 -25.64 6.37 -16.68
CA TRP A 471 -24.65 7.43 -16.55
C TRP A 471 -25.22 8.75 -17.05
N TYR A 472 -25.07 9.78 -16.23
CA TYR A 472 -25.49 11.14 -16.52
C TYR A 472 -24.29 12.03 -16.82
N THR A 473 -24.49 13.09 -17.60
CA THR A 473 -23.50 14.15 -17.78
C THR A 473 -23.85 15.28 -16.80
N PRO A 474 -23.10 15.42 -15.67
CA PRO A 474 -23.40 16.45 -14.69
C PRO A 474 -23.27 17.85 -15.31
N GLN A 475 -24.01 18.82 -14.80
CA GLN A 475 -23.80 20.22 -15.11
C GLN A 475 -22.79 20.81 -14.11
N GLU A 476 -21.88 21.71 -14.60
CA GLU A 476 -20.94 22.40 -13.71
C GLU A 476 -21.65 23.54 -12.98
N GLU A 477 -22.36 23.22 -11.93
CA GLU A 477 -22.98 24.18 -11.03
C GLU A 477 -22.26 24.22 -9.69
N ASN A 478 -22.07 25.43 -9.16
CA ASN A 478 -21.37 25.62 -7.88
C ASN A 478 -22.27 25.29 -6.67
N TYR A 479 -23.58 25.24 -6.86
CA TYR A 479 -24.56 25.06 -5.80
C TYR A 479 -25.72 24.20 -6.27
N ASN A 480 -26.09 23.21 -5.48
CA ASN A 480 -27.30 22.42 -5.71
C ASN A 480 -28.46 23.08 -4.96
N SER A 481 -29.53 23.36 -5.65
CA SER A 481 -30.78 23.87 -5.06
C SER A 481 -31.53 22.74 -4.32
N LYS A 482 -32.54 23.12 -3.50
CA LYS A 482 -33.45 22.14 -2.91
C LYS A 482 -34.19 21.33 -3.98
N ALA A 483 -34.51 21.96 -5.12
CA ALA A 483 -35.18 21.31 -6.24
C ALA A 483 -34.30 20.26 -6.89
N ASP A 484 -33.02 20.59 -7.16
CA ASP A 484 -32.07 19.66 -7.77
C ASP A 484 -31.88 18.42 -6.90
N MET A 485 -31.70 18.60 -5.58
CA MET A 485 -31.57 17.49 -4.65
C MET A 485 -32.84 16.61 -4.58
N LEU A 486 -34.03 17.19 -4.72
CA LEU A 486 -35.29 16.43 -4.80
C LEU A 486 -35.41 15.69 -6.14
N ASN A 487 -34.96 16.29 -7.22
CA ASN A 487 -34.89 15.68 -8.55
C ASN A 487 -33.96 14.47 -8.56
N ASP A 488 -32.79 14.58 -7.90
CA ASP A 488 -31.88 13.45 -7.71
C ASP A 488 -32.56 12.29 -6.96
N LEU A 489 -33.38 12.57 -5.94
CA LEU A 489 -34.10 11.51 -5.23
C LEU A 489 -35.07 10.75 -6.13
N ILE A 490 -35.80 11.47 -7.02
CA ILE A 490 -36.75 10.89 -7.95
C ILE A 490 -36.02 9.97 -8.93
N SER A 491 -34.90 10.43 -9.49
CA SER A 491 -34.05 9.65 -10.39
C SER A 491 -33.46 8.41 -9.72
N LEU A 492 -32.92 8.54 -8.48
CA LEU A 492 -32.36 7.42 -7.72
C LEU A 492 -33.40 6.35 -7.36
N LEU A 493 -34.66 6.75 -7.15
CA LEU A 493 -35.74 5.80 -6.86
C LEU A 493 -36.30 5.13 -8.11
N GLY A 494 -35.94 5.61 -9.31
CA GLY A 494 -36.43 5.13 -10.61
C GLY A 494 -36.30 3.64 -10.80
N GLY A 495 -35.11 3.06 -10.51
CA GLY A 495 -34.87 1.64 -10.63
C GLY A 495 -35.76 0.80 -9.72
N ARG A 496 -35.88 1.20 -8.46
CA ARG A 496 -36.71 0.52 -7.47
C ARG A 496 -38.20 0.51 -7.83
N VAL A 497 -38.69 1.65 -8.30
CA VAL A 497 -40.11 1.81 -8.71
C VAL A 497 -40.39 1.03 -10.00
N ALA A 498 -39.47 1.03 -10.96
CA ALA A 498 -39.58 0.25 -12.18
C ALA A 498 -39.63 -1.26 -11.92
N GLU A 499 -38.80 -1.79 -10.98
CA GLU A 499 -38.89 -3.17 -10.56
C GLU A 499 -40.28 -3.51 -10.02
N ALA A 500 -40.81 -2.67 -9.12
CA ALA A 500 -42.11 -2.89 -8.48
C ALA A 500 -43.26 -2.88 -9.51
N LEU A 501 -43.27 -1.92 -10.47
CA LEU A 501 -44.30 -1.77 -11.48
C LEU A 501 -44.27 -2.88 -12.54
N SER A 502 -43.08 -3.26 -13.02
CA SER A 502 -42.93 -4.15 -14.17
C SER A 502 -42.81 -5.63 -13.80
N LEU A 503 -42.27 -5.95 -12.63
CA LEU A 503 -41.98 -7.32 -12.20
C LEU A 503 -42.84 -7.79 -11.04
N ASN A 504 -43.68 -6.92 -10.45
CA ASN A 504 -44.41 -7.17 -9.19
C ASN A 504 -43.52 -7.72 -8.06
N ASP A 505 -42.23 -7.42 -8.08
CA ASP A 505 -41.23 -7.86 -7.13
C ASP A 505 -40.19 -6.76 -6.95
N ILE A 506 -39.41 -6.86 -5.90
CA ILE A 506 -38.37 -5.89 -5.54
C ILE A 506 -37.09 -6.62 -5.20
N SER A 507 -35.97 -6.12 -5.66
CA SER A 507 -34.68 -6.77 -5.48
C SER A 507 -33.76 -6.03 -4.49
N THR A 508 -32.67 -6.69 -4.12
CA THR A 508 -31.57 -6.07 -3.36
C THR A 508 -30.69 -5.17 -4.25
N GLY A 509 -30.91 -5.13 -5.57
CA GLY A 509 -30.15 -4.32 -6.52
C GLY A 509 -30.20 -2.83 -6.19
N ALA A 510 -31.36 -2.33 -5.81
CA ALA A 510 -31.57 -0.94 -5.41
C ALA A 510 -30.97 -0.53 -4.06
N SER A 511 -30.16 -1.38 -3.39
CA SER A 511 -29.63 -1.08 -2.05
C SER A 511 -28.73 0.16 -2.03
N ASN A 512 -27.89 0.34 -3.05
CA ASN A 512 -27.00 1.48 -3.16
C ASN A 512 -27.78 2.79 -3.42
N ASP A 513 -28.79 2.73 -4.30
CA ASP A 513 -29.61 3.90 -4.64
C ASP A 513 -30.42 4.36 -3.44
N LEU A 514 -31.01 3.43 -2.71
CA LEU A 514 -31.70 3.73 -1.45
C LEU A 514 -30.77 4.34 -0.39
N GLN A 515 -29.53 3.84 -0.29
CA GLN A 515 -28.54 4.37 0.64
C GLN A 515 -28.13 5.80 0.24
N ARG A 516 -27.89 6.05 -1.04
CA ARG A 516 -27.57 7.39 -1.57
C ARG A 516 -28.74 8.35 -1.37
N ALA A 517 -29.95 7.95 -1.73
CA ALA A 517 -31.15 8.75 -1.55
C ALA A 517 -31.36 9.11 -0.06
N THR A 518 -31.20 8.14 0.85
CA THR A 518 -31.29 8.40 2.30
C THR A 518 -30.23 9.38 2.78
N SER A 519 -29.00 9.30 2.25
CA SER A 519 -27.91 10.23 2.59
C SER A 519 -28.25 11.65 2.12
N ILE A 520 -28.76 11.81 0.90
CA ILE A 520 -29.20 13.12 0.37
C ILE A 520 -30.29 13.72 1.25
N CYS A 521 -31.34 12.95 1.59
CA CYS A 521 -32.39 13.42 2.49
C CYS A 521 -31.83 13.84 3.85
N ARG A 522 -30.90 13.09 4.40
CA ARG A 522 -30.26 13.41 5.68
C ARG A 522 -29.46 14.70 5.59
N ASP A 523 -28.68 14.89 4.52
CA ASP A 523 -27.91 16.11 4.32
C ASP A 523 -28.82 17.32 4.12
N MET A 524 -29.92 17.19 3.35
CA MET A 524 -30.93 18.25 3.21
C MET A 524 -31.50 18.71 4.55
N VAL A 525 -31.84 17.75 5.41
CA VAL A 525 -32.48 18.03 6.70
C VAL A 525 -31.46 18.50 7.73
N SER A 526 -30.32 17.82 7.86
CA SER A 526 -29.39 18.00 8.99
C SER A 526 -28.27 18.99 8.69
N LYS A 527 -27.81 19.08 7.45
CA LYS A 527 -26.64 19.86 7.05
C LYS A 527 -27.03 21.17 6.38
N TYR A 528 -28.01 21.15 5.49
CA TYR A 528 -28.37 22.30 4.68
C TYR A 528 -29.61 23.07 5.22
N GLY A 529 -30.32 22.53 6.25
CA GLY A 529 -31.48 23.16 6.82
C GLY A 529 -32.62 23.34 5.82
N MET A 530 -32.78 22.40 4.87
CA MET A 530 -33.78 22.48 3.78
C MET A 530 -35.15 21.89 4.18
N SER A 531 -35.38 21.60 5.48
CA SER A 531 -36.66 21.11 5.97
C SER A 531 -37.58 22.26 6.36
N ASP A 532 -38.83 22.26 5.86
CA ASP A 532 -39.81 23.28 6.19
C ASP A 532 -40.30 23.18 7.65
N GLU A 533 -40.27 21.99 8.26
CA GLU A 533 -40.72 21.73 9.62
C GLU A 533 -39.63 22.02 10.67
N LEU A 534 -38.37 21.73 10.36
CA LEU A 534 -37.23 21.94 11.26
C LEU A 534 -36.59 23.32 11.08
N GLY A 535 -36.91 24.02 9.97
CA GLY A 535 -36.36 25.32 9.61
C GLY A 535 -34.89 25.31 9.22
N PRO A 536 -34.28 26.48 9.01
CA PRO A 536 -32.88 26.61 8.56
C PRO A 536 -31.90 26.44 9.73
N VAL A 537 -31.86 25.24 10.29
CA VAL A 537 -30.99 24.87 11.42
C VAL A 537 -30.08 23.72 11.01
N VAL A 538 -28.81 23.84 11.35
CA VAL A 538 -27.80 22.77 11.14
C VAL A 538 -27.75 21.86 12.37
N TYR A 539 -28.04 20.60 12.18
CA TYR A 539 -28.00 19.55 13.20
C TYR A 539 -26.82 18.61 13.03
N SER A 540 -26.06 18.69 11.93
CA SER A 540 -24.85 17.92 11.72
C SER A 540 -23.68 18.56 12.42
N ASP A 541 -22.95 17.81 13.26
CA ASP A 541 -21.63 18.20 13.71
C ASP A 541 -20.61 17.87 12.63
N ASP A 542 -20.06 18.88 11.96
CA ASP A 542 -18.87 18.75 11.10
C ASP A 542 -17.58 18.42 11.91
N ASN A 543 -17.68 18.39 13.24
CA ASN A 543 -16.62 17.91 14.11
C ASN A 543 -16.58 16.38 14.14
N ASN A 544 -16.33 15.76 12.98
CA ASN A 544 -15.79 14.43 12.91
C ASN A 544 -14.33 14.43 13.42
N GLU A 545 -14.10 14.90 14.64
CA GLU A 545 -12.97 14.45 15.42
C GLU A 545 -13.18 12.94 15.65
N VAL A 546 -12.65 12.14 14.74
CA VAL A 546 -12.45 10.71 14.94
C VAL A 546 -11.42 10.58 16.08
N PHE A 547 -11.87 10.79 17.30
CA PHE A 547 -11.14 10.43 18.50
C PHE A 547 -11.14 8.91 18.54
N LEU A 548 -10.07 8.30 18.03
CA LEU A 548 -9.72 6.90 18.27
C LEU A 548 -9.65 6.69 19.79
N GLY A 549 -10.74 6.27 20.39
CA GLY A 549 -10.83 5.98 21.82
C GLY A 549 -12.20 6.22 22.46
N LYS A 550 -13.15 6.82 21.76
CA LYS A 550 -14.56 6.91 22.19
C LYS A 550 -15.45 6.14 21.23
N ASP A 551 -15.36 4.84 21.26
CA ASP A 551 -16.39 3.92 20.78
C ASP A 551 -17.60 3.86 21.77
N TYR A 552 -17.87 4.96 22.45
CA TYR A 552 -19.02 5.12 23.33
C TYR A 552 -19.91 6.25 22.80
N GLY A 553 -20.80 5.86 21.86
CA GLY A 553 -21.99 6.62 21.51
C GLY A 553 -21.72 7.92 20.76
N HIS A 554 -22.17 8.01 19.51
CA HIS A 554 -22.48 9.29 18.88
C HIS A 554 -23.42 10.04 19.83
N VAL A 555 -22.90 10.98 20.59
CA VAL A 555 -23.75 11.88 21.36
C VAL A 555 -24.24 12.93 20.37
N ASN A 556 -25.45 12.74 19.87
CA ASN A 556 -26.10 13.76 19.09
C ASN A 556 -26.21 15.04 19.94
N ASN A 557 -25.78 16.19 19.42
CA ASN A 557 -25.89 17.48 20.11
C ASN A 557 -27.33 18.02 20.16
N TYR A 558 -28.31 17.20 19.83
CA TYR A 558 -29.74 17.52 19.82
C TYR A 558 -30.55 16.45 20.56
N SER A 559 -31.78 16.86 21.00
CA SER A 559 -32.65 16.00 21.80
C SER A 559 -33.22 14.82 21.00
N GLU A 560 -33.61 13.76 21.68
CA GLU A 560 -34.35 12.61 21.14
C GLU A 560 -35.60 13.05 20.35
N ALA A 561 -36.28 14.07 20.82
CA ALA A 561 -37.45 14.64 20.14
C ALA A 561 -37.08 15.28 18.78
N THR A 562 -35.91 15.88 18.70
CA THR A 562 -35.38 16.44 17.43
C THR A 562 -34.95 15.34 16.51
N SER A 563 -34.30 14.29 17.03
CA SER A 563 -33.93 13.11 16.26
C SER A 563 -35.16 12.45 15.59
N ALA A 564 -36.21 12.24 16.37
CA ALA A 564 -37.46 11.69 15.84
C ALA A 564 -38.09 12.57 14.74
N LYS A 565 -37.96 13.89 14.82
CA LYS A 565 -38.44 14.81 13.77
C LYS A 565 -37.56 14.72 12.51
N ILE A 566 -36.24 14.61 12.68
CA ILE A 566 -35.30 14.40 11.54
C ILE A 566 -35.67 13.12 10.79
N ASP A 567 -35.85 12.01 11.52
CA ASP A 567 -36.24 10.74 10.94
C ASP A 567 -37.58 10.80 10.21
N ALA A 568 -38.57 11.48 10.82
CA ALA A 568 -39.90 11.69 10.20
C ALA A 568 -39.82 12.51 8.91
N GLN A 569 -38.93 13.53 8.86
CA GLN A 569 -38.74 14.33 7.64
C GLN A 569 -38.05 13.56 6.55
N ILE A 570 -37.03 12.77 6.88
CA ILE A 570 -36.35 11.87 5.92
C ILE A 570 -37.36 10.89 5.35
N GLU A 571 -38.16 10.23 6.18
CA GLU A 571 -39.20 9.30 5.74
C GLU A 571 -40.22 9.98 4.83
N LYS A 572 -40.67 11.16 5.18
CA LYS A 572 -41.63 11.95 4.38
C LYS A 572 -41.05 12.32 3.01
N MET A 573 -39.79 12.80 2.95
CA MET A 573 -39.11 13.12 1.70
C MET A 573 -38.99 11.90 0.80
N MET A 574 -38.52 10.76 1.35
CA MET A 574 -38.40 9.50 0.61
C MET A 574 -39.74 9.00 0.08
N ARG A 575 -40.82 9.06 0.87
CA ARG A 575 -42.17 8.66 0.43
C ARG A 575 -42.71 9.57 -0.67
N ASN A 576 -42.50 10.88 -0.54
CA ASN A 576 -42.94 11.84 -1.55
C ASN A 576 -42.20 11.63 -2.88
N ALA A 577 -40.87 11.47 -2.83
CA ALA A 577 -40.06 11.19 -4.02
C ALA A 577 -40.48 9.86 -4.67
N TYR A 578 -40.72 8.81 -3.86
CA TYR A 578 -41.21 7.53 -4.36
C TYR A 578 -42.56 7.66 -5.09
N ALA A 579 -43.51 8.39 -4.50
CA ALA A 579 -44.82 8.60 -5.11
C ALA A 579 -44.75 9.38 -6.42
N GLN A 580 -43.87 10.41 -6.49
CA GLN A 580 -43.65 11.18 -7.72
C GLN A 580 -43.00 10.32 -8.81
N THR A 581 -41.98 9.51 -8.44
CA THR A 581 -41.35 8.57 -9.36
C THR A 581 -42.34 7.54 -9.89
N GLU A 582 -43.22 7.04 -9.03
CA GLU A 582 -44.27 6.08 -9.40
C GLU A 582 -45.28 6.71 -10.38
N GLU A 583 -45.69 7.96 -10.18
CA GLU A 583 -46.56 8.70 -11.07
C GLU A 583 -45.93 8.91 -12.45
N ILE A 584 -44.64 9.33 -12.49
CA ILE A 584 -43.91 9.50 -13.76
C ILE A 584 -43.85 8.19 -14.53
N LEU A 585 -43.37 7.12 -13.87
CA LEU A 585 -43.19 5.83 -14.55
C LEU A 585 -44.50 5.15 -14.92
N LYS A 586 -45.60 5.37 -14.20
CA LYS A 586 -46.94 4.89 -14.60
C LYS A 586 -47.48 5.65 -15.81
N THR A 587 -47.30 6.96 -15.86
CA THR A 587 -47.72 7.81 -16.96
C THR A 587 -46.99 7.47 -18.26
N HIS A 588 -45.72 7.09 -18.14
CA HIS A 588 -44.85 6.81 -19.29
C HIS A 588 -44.39 5.33 -19.33
N TYR A 589 -45.28 4.43 -18.93
CA TYR A 589 -44.93 3.00 -18.83
C TYR A 589 -44.55 2.38 -20.18
N ASP A 590 -45.17 2.85 -21.27
CA ASP A 590 -44.82 2.48 -22.64
C ASP A 590 -43.36 2.80 -23.00
N LYS A 591 -42.85 3.94 -22.54
CA LYS A 591 -41.45 4.33 -22.74
C LYS A 591 -40.50 3.50 -21.86
N LEU A 592 -40.89 3.21 -20.62
CA LEU A 592 -40.14 2.33 -19.75
C LEU A 592 -39.96 0.93 -20.36
N GLU A 593 -41.05 0.35 -20.90
CA GLU A 593 -41.00 -0.96 -21.55
C GLU A 593 -40.13 -0.92 -22.82
N LEU A 594 -40.28 0.10 -23.65
CA LEU A 594 -39.49 0.29 -24.88
C LEU A 594 -37.98 0.36 -24.59
N VAL A 595 -37.57 1.16 -23.62
CA VAL A 595 -36.14 1.30 -23.22
C VAL A 595 -35.61 0.00 -22.63
N ALA A 596 -36.38 -0.66 -21.75
CA ALA A 596 -35.99 -1.93 -21.15
C ALA A 596 -35.83 -3.06 -22.20
N GLU A 597 -36.77 -3.17 -23.17
CA GLU A 597 -36.67 -4.16 -24.26
C GLU A 597 -35.46 -3.88 -25.17
N THR A 598 -35.20 -2.61 -25.46
CA THR A 598 -34.04 -2.21 -26.26
C THR A 598 -32.73 -2.54 -25.51
N LEU A 599 -32.67 -2.33 -24.18
CA LEU A 599 -31.53 -2.73 -23.35
C LEU A 599 -31.34 -4.24 -23.33
N ILE A 600 -32.41 -5.02 -23.26
CA ILE A 600 -32.31 -6.49 -23.32
C ILE A 600 -31.73 -6.94 -24.67
N LYS A 601 -32.07 -6.27 -25.76
CA LYS A 601 -31.58 -6.58 -27.11
C LYS A 601 -30.13 -6.12 -27.34
N ASN A 602 -29.83 -4.85 -27.03
CA ASN A 602 -28.56 -4.20 -27.40
C ASN A 602 -27.52 -4.20 -26.27
N GLU A 603 -27.94 -4.50 -25.04
CA GLU A 603 -27.12 -4.48 -23.80
C GLU A 603 -26.57 -3.09 -23.38
N LYS A 604 -26.53 -2.14 -24.31
CA LYS A 604 -26.06 -0.77 -24.14
C LYS A 604 -26.82 0.19 -25.04
N ILE A 605 -27.13 1.38 -24.56
CA ILE A 605 -27.80 2.46 -25.28
C ILE A 605 -27.01 3.75 -24.99
N SER A 606 -26.62 4.48 -26.05
CA SER A 606 -26.00 5.81 -25.90
C SER A 606 -27.07 6.89 -25.60
N GLY A 607 -26.62 8.05 -25.09
CA GLY A 607 -27.52 9.16 -24.77
C GLY A 607 -28.33 9.65 -26.00
N ASP A 608 -27.71 9.70 -27.17
CA ASP A 608 -28.38 10.09 -28.41
C ASP A 608 -29.43 9.06 -28.84
N GLU A 609 -29.12 7.78 -28.75
CA GLU A 609 -30.08 6.70 -29.03
C GLU A 609 -31.23 6.70 -28.03
N PHE A 610 -30.92 6.92 -26.73
CA PHE A 610 -31.93 7.06 -25.68
C PHE A 610 -32.88 8.23 -25.98
N LYS A 611 -32.32 9.40 -26.33
CA LYS A 611 -33.13 10.56 -26.71
C LYS A 611 -34.04 10.26 -27.91
N GLN A 612 -33.53 9.58 -28.94
CA GLN A 612 -34.35 9.15 -30.11
C GLN A 612 -35.47 8.19 -29.68
N LEU A 613 -35.20 7.24 -28.77
CA LEU A 613 -36.24 6.35 -28.24
C LEU A 613 -37.33 7.12 -27.49
N MET A 614 -36.94 8.10 -26.69
CA MET A 614 -37.89 8.90 -25.92
C MET A 614 -38.74 9.80 -26.79
N GLU A 615 -38.15 10.46 -27.80
CA GLU A 615 -38.83 11.42 -28.68
C GLU A 615 -39.59 10.70 -29.82
N ASN A 616 -38.95 9.77 -30.52
CA ASN A 616 -39.44 9.18 -31.76
C ASN A 616 -40.04 7.77 -31.60
N GLY A 617 -39.67 7.07 -30.50
CA GLY A 617 -40.08 5.68 -30.26
C GLY A 617 -39.26 4.62 -31.00
N PHE A 618 -38.18 4.99 -31.70
CA PHE A 618 -37.26 4.07 -32.39
C PHE A 618 -35.86 4.69 -32.53
N ILE A 619 -34.86 3.85 -32.73
CA ILE A 619 -33.49 4.26 -33.06
C ILE A 619 -33.34 4.31 -34.56
N ALA A 620 -32.79 5.39 -35.12
CA ALA A 620 -32.71 5.60 -36.58
C ALA A 620 -31.90 4.52 -37.32
N SER A 621 -30.94 3.86 -36.61
CA SER A 621 -30.17 2.73 -37.15
C SER A 621 -30.97 1.42 -37.28
N ASP A 622 -32.10 1.30 -36.62
CA ASP A 622 -32.98 0.10 -36.63
C ASP A 622 -34.10 0.18 -37.65
N LYS A 623 -34.14 1.22 -38.50
CA LYS A 623 -35.07 1.23 -39.64
C LYS A 623 -34.66 0.16 -40.65
N PRO A 624 -35.53 -0.81 -40.99
CA PRO A 624 -35.28 -1.65 -42.15
C PRO A 624 -35.22 -0.73 -43.37
N ASP A 625 -34.24 -0.96 -44.24
CA ASP A 625 -34.03 -0.28 -45.50
C ASP A 625 -35.31 -0.47 -46.38
N ASP A 626 -36.28 0.44 -46.25
CA ASP A 626 -37.48 0.51 -47.08
C ASP A 626 -37.17 1.18 -48.43
N THR A 627 -36.05 0.81 -49.05
CA THR A 627 -35.77 1.12 -50.46
C THR A 627 -35.50 -0.17 -51.24
N ALA A 628 -36.48 -1.08 -51.20
CA ALA A 628 -36.71 -1.97 -52.33
C ALA A 628 -37.59 -1.21 -53.33
N GLU A 629 -37.00 -0.34 -54.13
CA GLU A 629 -37.63 0.17 -55.32
C GLU A 629 -38.03 -1.00 -56.21
N GLU A 630 -39.35 -1.10 -56.51
CA GLU A 630 -39.92 -1.87 -57.58
C GLU A 630 -39.20 -1.57 -58.91
N ILE A 631 -38.28 -2.46 -59.29
CA ILE A 631 -37.80 -2.50 -60.67
C ILE A 631 -38.91 -3.17 -61.47
N THR A 632 -39.79 -2.36 -62.02
CA THR A 632 -40.68 -2.75 -63.07
C THR A 632 -39.90 -3.22 -64.30
N ASP A 633 -40.16 -4.45 -64.66
CA ASP A 633 -39.69 -5.21 -65.81
C ASP A 633 -40.29 -4.60 -67.08
N GLU A 634 -39.58 -3.77 -67.83
CA GLU A 634 -39.86 -3.43 -69.23
C GLU A 634 -38.52 -3.10 -69.92
N ASN A 635 -37.95 -4.10 -70.58
CA ASN A 635 -37.46 -4.07 -71.97
C ASN A 635 -36.48 -5.24 -72.23
N LYS A 636 -37.08 -6.26 -72.89
CA LYS A 636 -36.34 -7.15 -73.76
C LYS A 636 -36.09 -6.47 -75.10
N PRO A 637 -34.93 -6.60 -75.75
CA PRO A 637 -34.89 -7.07 -77.09
C PRO A 637 -33.98 -8.29 -77.30
N GLU A 638 -34.49 -9.04 -78.28
CA GLU A 638 -34.02 -10.30 -78.85
C GLU A 638 -32.64 -10.20 -79.50
N ASN A 639 -32.02 -11.39 -79.56
CA ASN A 639 -31.12 -11.98 -80.56
C ASN A 639 -29.85 -11.24 -81.04
N GLU A 640 -28.74 -11.87 -80.92
CA GLU A 640 -28.19 -12.69 -82.04
C GLU A 640 -26.88 -13.40 -81.59
N SER A 641 -26.80 -14.63 -82.09
CA SER A 641 -25.69 -15.56 -82.22
C SER A 641 -24.35 -14.95 -82.68
N ASP A 642 -23.24 -15.36 -82.21
CA ASP A 642 -22.37 -16.24 -82.96
C ASP A 642 -21.00 -16.50 -82.24
N SER A 643 -20.72 -17.74 -82.17
CA SER A 643 -19.51 -18.51 -82.46
C SER A 643 -18.12 -18.00 -82.06
N SER A 644 -17.48 -18.99 -81.56
CA SER A 644 -16.09 -19.44 -81.83
C SER A 644 -14.93 -18.88 -80.91
N SER A 645 -14.45 -19.78 -80.19
CA SER A 645 -13.13 -20.48 -80.32
C SER A 645 -11.95 -19.82 -79.68
N ASN A 646 -11.38 -20.65 -78.86
CA ASN A 646 -9.96 -20.99 -78.75
C ASN A 646 -8.94 -20.07 -78.12
N ASP A 647 -8.35 -20.70 -77.15
CA ASP A 647 -6.91 -20.97 -76.93
C ASP A 647 -6.09 -20.07 -76.01
N GLU A 648 -5.62 -20.78 -75.04
CA GLU A 648 -4.24 -20.85 -74.52
C GLU A 648 -3.46 -19.55 -74.26
N ASN A 649 -3.20 -19.23 -73.05
CA ASN A 649 -1.92 -19.48 -72.36
C ASN A 649 -2.01 -19.04 -70.90
#